data_d1fb9fa2d816876ccec9049e40aeea9c
#
_entry.id   d1fb9fa2d816876ccec9049e40aeea9c
#
_cell.length_a   1.000
_cell.length_b   1.000
_cell.length_c   1.000
_cell.angle_alpha   90.00
_cell.angle_beta   90.00
_cell.angle_gamma   90.00
#
_symmetry.space_group_name_H-M   'P 1'
#
loop_
_entity.id
_entity.type
_entity.pdbx_description
1 polymer ?
#
loop_
_entity_poly.entity_id
_entity_poly.type
_entity_poly.pdbx_seq_one_letter_code
_entity_poly.pdbx_strand_id
1 'polypeptide(L)'
;MAGIVIGAIVGSVMSEAVGAVVADAVLGMVIESGITAAAADVLGASLATASFIGGATGLVAGGVANLAVQSLIGSNSPSSAQSALSSAQAQGILINSQSNVDPIPVIYGRRRVGGTRVFIEVSGSSNEYLHLVLVLSEGAVTAIDNVYLDDVLSTDAKFTGLLTVTKHLGTPGEAADAALTADVPKWTSDCKLSNCAYLYVKLKYDRNAFSGLPTITADVRGRSLYDPRDGQTRYSNNPALVLRDYLSNAIYGRGIASSAIDDTSISAAANACDVRITAPSFSDIFTVSTATEALTFSQPIPIDTGDGVKVSSTAALPSPLVAGTTYYAIKATDTSYQLATTLANAFAGAAIDLTSAGAGQHTLAQLNYAAYACDGTIDTNQTAYDNVRALLTACRGMLVFSGGKYRLVLDVATTASGFGFTESNITGSWVISQAGKRAKYNRVTAGFYNPAKKWQPDLAMVESTALRATDNGLILEAKIDLPFTANSYRAQNIGQLTLNQSRYGLVVKFSAFQEGLRCEVGDVVPITHSTPGWSAKLFRIMQIEIKDNDEVYVVAREYSASVYTQAVLSPAAVIAQSNLPDPFSVPAVSGLTLTSGTSELLRLADGSVISRIRVGWTAPTEVYAQKGQVEVQTQATTDLGWSPVDIVAAELGVAWVSPVQDGASYNVRIRAINSIGVRGAWSQGTVQVVGKTAPPSDVPWLRLDGERLTWGPVTDIDLAGYRVRWQPGGSRSWSDALELHTGLLAVSPWDLVTIPYGAGQILIKAVDTTGNESLNVTAIACNLGDAPVENVFASYTLNTTPVVAPDSSRMWSNDTAQLWTNTTAVVLVPQYQAIFWTGSVTFTESGSLTIAATVSGYAWKITWKKSSDLAYVPYPGRAWADAGTTYQFRIDVDQSNLQGLIGSVVAQIDVPDKTIRLPDVLIATGGSRLSIGTGWRNVVIVSLTLHSDGGSATTARVVDKSTSGPLIQCFNASGAATAGTVDAYVQGY
;
A
#
# COMPACT_ATOMS: atom_id res chain seq x y z
N MET A 1 -31.52 -39.06 12.03
CA MET A 1 -30.74 -39.11 10.76
C MET A 1 -30.76 -37.72 10.18
N ALA A 2 -29.59 -37.19 9.99
CA ALA A 2 -29.38 -35.83 9.60
C ALA A 2 -30.14 -35.48 8.31
N GLY A 3 -30.93 -34.42 8.37
CA GLY A 3 -31.60 -33.87 7.20
C GLY A 3 -30.57 -33.51 6.14
N ILE A 4 -30.76 -34.04 4.97
CA ILE A 4 -29.95 -33.69 3.81
C ILE A 4 -30.23 -32.20 3.52
N VAL A 5 -29.30 -31.35 3.92
CA VAL A 5 -29.34 -29.96 3.51
C VAL A 5 -29.05 -29.93 2.02
N ILE A 6 -30.08 -29.91 1.21
CA ILE A 6 -29.99 -29.57 -0.20
C ILE A 6 -29.89 -28.05 -0.22
N GLY A 7 -28.72 -27.55 0.15
CA GLY A 7 -28.42 -26.12 0.16
C GLY A 7 -27.56 -25.79 -1.02
N ALA A 8 -28.15 -25.21 -2.03
CA ALA A 8 -27.38 -24.31 -2.85
C ALA A 8 -27.23 -23.04 -2.03
N ILE A 9 -26.12 -22.87 -1.42
CA ILE A 9 -25.87 -21.65 -0.68
C ILE A 9 -25.50 -20.60 -1.69
N VAL A 10 -26.45 -19.74 -1.93
CA VAL A 10 -26.19 -18.42 -2.44
C VAL A 10 -25.49 -17.67 -1.29
N GLY A 11 -24.21 -17.58 -1.38
CA GLY A 11 -23.21 -17.29 -0.34
C GLY A 11 -23.58 -16.30 0.69
N SER A 12 -24.11 -15.28 0.80
CA SER A 12 -24.13 -14.41 1.98
C SER A 12 -25.35 -14.55 2.89
N VAL A 13 -26.51 -14.94 2.37
CA VAL A 13 -27.74 -14.92 3.15
C VAL A 13 -27.84 -16.11 4.10
N MET A 14 -27.31 -17.27 3.72
CA MET A 14 -27.30 -18.44 4.61
C MET A 14 -26.13 -18.42 5.60
N SER A 15 -24.99 -17.85 5.22
CA SER A 15 -23.89 -17.68 6.19
C SER A 15 -24.26 -16.64 7.26
N GLU A 16 -25.00 -15.60 6.91
CA GLU A 16 -25.54 -14.66 7.89
C GLU A 16 -26.63 -15.28 8.76
N ALA A 17 -27.52 -16.09 8.19
CA ALA A 17 -28.58 -16.72 8.97
C ALA A 17 -28.04 -17.80 9.93
N VAL A 18 -27.12 -18.67 9.47
CA VAL A 18 -26.50 -19.68 10.34
C VAL A 18 -25.52 -19.02 11.32
N GLY A 19 -24.79 -18.00 10.90
CA GLY A 19 -23.93 -17.18 11.74
C GLY A 19 -24.74 -16.42 12.80
N ALA A 20 -25.87 -15.85 12.45
CA ALA A 20 -26.76 -15.15 13.38
C ALA A 20 -27.42 -16.11 14.42
N VAL A 21 -27.86 -17.28 14.00
CA VAL A 21 -28.44 -18.27 14.94
C VAL A 21 -27.38 -18.78 15.92
N VAL A 22 -26.15 -19.01 15.47
CA VAL A 22 -25.04 -19.39 16.36
C VAL A 22 -24.62 -18.20 17.24
N ALA A 23 -24.64 -16.99 16.70
CA ALA A 23 -24.34 -15.78 17.44
C ALA A 23 -25.38 -15.50 18.53
N ASP A 24 -26.67 -15.62 18.23
CA ASP A 24 -27.76 -15.46 19.20
C ASP A 24 -27.73 -16.55 20.27
N ALA A 25 -27.43 -17.80 19.93
CA ALA A 25 -27.29 -18.88 20.91
C ALA A 25 -26.08 -18.67 21.85
N VAL A 26 -24.96 -18.19 21.32
CA VAL A 26 -23.76 -17.86 22.13
C VAL A 26 -24.02 -16.62 22.97
N LEU A 27 -24.70 -15.61 22.44
CA LEU A 27 -25.07 -14.40 23.18
C LEU A 27 -26.07 -14.72 24.30
N GLY A 28 -27.02 -15.57 24.04
CA GLY A 28 -27.94 -16.10 25.07
C GLY A 28 -27.22 -16.80 26.22
N MET A 29 -26.27 -17.69 25.93
CA MET A 29 -25.44 -18.36 26.93
C MET A 29 -24.53 -17.39 27.72
N VAL A 30 -24.05 -16.32 27.09
CA VAL A 30 -23.21 -15.28 27.75
C VAL A 30 -24.04 -14.45 28.73
N ILE A 31 -25.28 -14.13 28.38
CA ILE A 31 -26.20 -13.36 29.26
C ILE A 31 -26.59 -14.20 30.48
N GLU A 32 -26.84 -15.49 30.31
CA GLU A 32 -27.16 -16.39 31.42
C GLU A 32 -25.95 -16.68 32.34
N SER A 33 -24.72 -16.55 31.84
CA SER A 33 -23.50 -16.82 32.62
C SER A 33 -22.93 -15.62 33.38
N GLY A 34 -23.54 -14.45 33.31
CA GLY A 34 -23.17 -13.27 34.12
C GLY A 34 -21.84 -12.63 33.81
N ILE A 35 -21.33 -12.75 32.58
CA ILE A 35 -20.08 -12.17 32.13
C ILE A 35 -20.26 -10.67 31.86
N THR A 36 -19.31 -9.84 32.32
CA THR A 36 -19.37 -8.36 32.24
C THR A 36 -19.17 -7.80 30.82
N ALA A 37 -19.63 -6.56 30.58
CA ALA A 37 -19.59 -5.90 29.28
C ALA A 37 -18.19 -5.84 28.64
N ALA A 38 -17.10 -5.85 29.42
CA ALA A 38 -15.74 -5.89 28.92
C ALA A 38 -15.36 -7.25 28.27
N ALA A 39 -16.04 -8.33 28.65
CA ALA A 39 -15.89 -9.63 28.02
C ALA A 39 -16.72 -9.74 26.72
N ALA A 40 -17.74 -8.91 26.56
CA ALA A 40 -18.56 -8.88 25.34
C ALA A 40 -17.80 -8.30 24.14
N ASP A 41 -16.87 -7.36 24.35
CA ASP A 41 -16.02 -6.82 23.26
C ASP A 41 -14.98 -7.83 22.75
N VAL A 42 -14.45 -8.67 23.64
CA VAL A 42 -13.57 -9.79 23.25
C VAL A 42 -14.37 -10.89 22.54
N LEU A 43 -15.62 -11.10 22.96
CA LEU A 43 -16.54 -12.03 22.29
C LEU A 43 -17.07 -11.46 20.96
N GLY A 44 -17.14 -10.15 20.78
CA GLY A 44 -17.45 -9.52 19.49
C GLY A 44 -16.46 -9.91 18.40
N ALA A 45 -15.17 -9.96 18.72
CA ALA A 45 -14.13 -10.46 17.80
C ALA A 45 -14.27 -11.97 17.55
N SER A 46 -14.67 -12.77 18.55
CA SER A 46 -14.91 -14.21 18.39
C SER A 46 -16.25 -14.50 17.70
N LEU A 47 -17.23 -13.60 17.78
CA LEU A 47 -18.48 -13.68 17.03
C LEU A 47 -18.25 -13.33 15.54
N ALA A 48 -17.37 -12.39 15.23
CA ALA A 48 -16.91 -12.18 13.87
C ALA A 48 -16.17 -13.40 13.31
N THR A 49 -15.41 -14.10 14.16
CA THR A 49 -14.74 -15.37 13.82
C THR A 49 -15.76 -16.52 13.71
N ALA A 50 -16.82 -16.53 14.50
CA ALA A 50 -17.90 -17.52 14.41
C ALA A 50 -18.79 -17.30 13.18
N SER A 51 -19.04 -16.05 12.77
CA SER A 51 -19.67 -15.75 11.48
C SER A 51 -18.78 -16.18 10.31
N PHE A 52 -17.47 -16.07 10.47
CA PHE A 52 -16.49 -16.58 9.51
C PHE A 52 -16.44 -18.12 9.51
N ILE A 53 -16.52 -18.76 10.66
CA ILE A 53 -16.58 -20.23 10.77
C ILE A 53 -17.95 -20.75 10.26
N GLY A 54 -19.05 -20.06 10.52
CA GLY A 54 -20.35 -20.31 9.91
C GLY A 54 -20.31 -20.15 8.40
N GLY A 55 -19.62 -19.12 7.89
CA GLY A 55 -19.29 -18.93 6.48
C GLY A 55 -18.42 -20.07 5.93
N ALA A 56 -17.42 -20.52 6.68
CA ALA A 56 -16.51 -21.60 6.27
C ALA A 56 -17.18 -23.00 6.31
N THR A 57 -18.06 -23.25 7.25
CA THR A 57 -18.86 -24.49 7.29
C THR A 57 -19.99 -24.48 6.26
N GLY A 58 -20.55 -23.32 5.96
CA GLY A 58 -21.42 -23.09 4.81
C GLY A 58 -20.71 -23.30 3.48
N LEU A 59 -19.40 -23.13 3.43
CA LEU A 59 -18.52 -23.38 2.29
C LEU A 59 -18.48 -24.86 1.88
N VAL A 60 -18.46 -25.75 2.84
CA VAL A 60 -18.52 -27.20 2.59
C VAL A 60 -19.93 -27.60 2.10
N ALA A 61 -20.94 -26.78 2.34
CA ALA A 61 -22.32 -27.04 1.98
C ALA A 61 -22.88 -26.23 0.81
N GLY A 62 -22.05 -25.53 0.01
CA GLY A 62 -22.52 -24.82 -1.22
C GLY A 62 -22.52 -23.29 -1.14
N GLY A 63 -21.92 -22.68 -0.09
CA GLY A 63 -21.92 -21.23 0.10
C GLY A 63 -20.93 -20.41 -0.73
N VAL A 64 -20.01 -21.06 -1.40
CA VAL A 64 -18.92 -20.40 -2.14
C VAL A 64 -19.42 -19.66 -3.37
N ALA A 65 -20.49 -20.17 -3.97
CA ALA A 65 -21.02 -19.68 -5.23
C ALA A 65 -21.59 -18.26 -5.16
N ASN A 66 -22.16 -17.88 -4.03
CA ASN A 66 -22.89 -16.62 -3.96
C ASN A 66 -21.97 -15.40 -3.79
N LEU A 67 -20.82 -15.59 -3.19
CA LEU A 67 -19.90 -14.50 -2.94
C LEU A 67 -19.21 -14.01 -4.23
N ALA A 68 -18.93 -14.92 -5.16
CA ALA A 68 -18.39 -14.52 -6.44
C ALA A 68 -19.44 -13.76 -7.29
N VAL A 69 -20.68 -14.21 -7.30
CA VAL A 69 -21.77 -13.49 -7.97
C VAL A 69 -22.12 -12.20 -7.23
N GLN A 70 -22.09 -12.17 -5.90
CA GLN A 70 -22.30 -10.93 -5.15
C GLN A 70 -21.15 -9.94 -5.29
N SER A 71 -19.90 -10.38 -5.42
CA SER A 71 -18.79 -9.48 -5.74
C SER A 71 -18.90 -8.90 -7.16
N LEU A 72 -19.53 -9.64 -8.07
CA LEU A 72 -19.82 -9.20 -9.43
C LEU A 72 -21.11 -8.36 -9.53
N ILE A 73 -22.08 -8.58 -8.64
CA ILE A 73 -23.39 -7.93 -8.69
C ILE A 73 -23.50 -6.74 -7.73
N GLY A 74 -22.54 -6.59 -6.86
CA GLY A 74 -22.23 -5.39 -6.06
C GLY A 74 -23.27 -4.96 -5.03
N SER A 75 -22.93 -5.08 -3.79
CA SER A 75 -23.29 -4.10 -2.76
C SER A 75 -22.07 -3.58 -1.98
N ASN A 76 -20.90 -4.12 -2.27
CA ASN A 76 -19.65 -3.61 -1.70
C ASN A 76 -18.68 -3.30 -2.83
N SER A 77 -18.48 -2.02 -3.14
CA SER A 77 -17.25 -1.61 -3.79
C SER A 77 -16.09 -2.19 -2.99
N PRO A 78 -15.12 -2.90 -3.61
CA PRO A 78 -13.94 -3.33 -2.88
C PRO A 78 -13.36 -2.09 -2.21
N SER A 79 -13.07 -2.17 -0.93
CA SER A 79 -12.42 -1.09 -0.22
C SER A 79 -11.12 -0.74 -0.97
N SER A 80 -10.72 0.53 -0.96
CA SER A 80 -9.45 0.96 -1.56
C SER A 80 -8.25 0.13 -1.06
N ALA A 81 -8.38 -0.49 0.11
CA ALA A 81 -7.42 -1.45 0.65
C ALA A 81 -7.40 -2.79 -0.10
N GLN A 82 -8.54 -3.29 -0.60
CA GLN A 82 -8.61 -4.56 -1.33
C GLN A 82 -8.04 -4.44 -2.76
N SER A 83 -8.28 -3.32 -3.43
CA SER A 83 -7.66 -3.04 -4.74
C SER A 83 -6.16 -2.74 -4.60
N ALA A 84 -5.71 -2.14 -3.50
CA ALA A 84 -4.29 -1.95 -3.20
C ALA A 84 -3.58 -3.28 -2.87
N LEU A 85 -4.25 -4.19 -2.14
CA LEU A 85 -3.75 -5.54 -1.86
C LEU A 85 -3.62 -6.39 -3.13
N SER A 86 -4.61 -6.36 -4.04
CA SER A 86 -4.55 -7.09 -5.31
C SER A 86 -3.43 -6.55 -6.22
N SER A 87 -3.23 -5.23 -6.23
CA SER A 87 -2.13 -4.60 -6.97
C SER A 87 -0.75 -4.94 -6.37
N ALA A 88 -0.64 -4.95 -5.04
CA ALA A 88 0.60 -5.34 -4.35
C ALA A 88 0.93 -6.83 -4.56
N GLN A 89 -0.07 -7.72 -4.51
CA GLN A 89 0.09 -9.13 -4.82
C GLN A 89 0.52 -9.37 -6.28
N ALA A 90 -0.04 -8.61 -7.22
CA ALA A 90 0.34 -8.69 -8.62
C ALA A 90 1.80 -8.25 -8.86
N GLN A 91 2.26 -7.21 -8.17
CA GLN A 91 3.66 -6.78 -8.22
C GLN A 91 4.59 -7.80 -7.54
N GLY A 92 4.17 -8.39 -6.41
CA GLY A 92 4.92 -9.43 -5.72
C GLY A 92 5.15 -10.68 -6.56
N ILE A 93 4.21 -11.04 -7.44
CA ILE A 93 4.34 -12.19 -8.36
C ILE A 93 5.39 -11.95 -9.46
N LEU A 94 5.65 -10.70 -9.82
CA LEU A 94 6.61 -10.32 -10.88
C LEU A 94 8.02 -10.01 -10.37
N ILE A 95 8.27 -10.12 -9.07
CA ILE A 95 9.59 -9.94 -8.47
C ILE A 95 10.15 -11.27 -7.98
N ASN A 96 11.47 -11.33 -7.79
CA ASN A 96 12.09 -12.49 -7.17
C ASN A 96 12.10 -12.33 -5.66
N SER A 97 11.27 -13.08 -4.96
CA SER A 97 11.34 -13.16 -3.51
C SER A 97 12.52 -14.04 -3.07
N GLN A 98 13.02 -13.77 -1.87
CA GLN A 98 13.96 -14.67 -1.19
C GLN A 98 13.38 -14.93 0.20
N SER A 99 12.70 -16.05 0.31
CA SER A 99 12.04 -16.44 1.55
C SER A 99 12.02 -17.96 1.63
N ASN A 100 12.16 -18.48 2.83
CA ASN A 100 12.00 -19.88 3.14
C ASN A 100 10.60 -20.21 3.71
N VAL A 101 9.72 -19.22 3.78
CA VAL A 101 8.35 -19.33 4.31
C VAL A 101 7.29 -18.85 3.34
N ASP A 102 7.65 -18.23 2.22
CA ASP A 102 6.69 -17.80 1.20
C ASP A 102 6.07 -19.02 0.52
N PRO A 103 4.75 -19.02 0.29
CA PRO A 103 4.10 -20.10 -0.40
C PRO A 103 4.52 -20.15 -1.86
N ILE A 104 4.67 -21.35 -2.39
CA ILE A 104 4.86 -21.58 -3.81
C ILE A 104 3.50 -21.43 -4.50
N PRO A 105 3.35 -20.53 -5.49
CA PRO A 105 2.08 -20.36 -6.18
C PRO A 105 1.75 -21.54 -7.08
N VAL A 106 0.46 -21.76 -7.35
CA VAL A 106 -0.02 -22.68 -8.37
C VAL A 106 -0.48 -21.88 -9.58
N ILE A 107 0.02 -22.22 -10.77
CA ILE A 107 -0.26 -21.49 -12.00
C ILE A 107 -1.33 -22.22 -12.81
N TYR A 108 -2.42 -21.51 -13.14
CA TYR A 108 -3.45 -21.93 -14.07
C TYR A 108 -3.48 -21.03 -15.30
N GLY A 109 -3.73 -21.64 -16.46
CA GLY A 109 -3.67 -20.92 -17.72
C GLY A 109 -2.25 -20.38 -18.00
N ARG A 110 -2.13 -19.17 -18.51
CA ARG A 110 -0.86 -18.52 -18.77
C ARG A 110 -0.63 -17.38 -17.80
N ARG A 111 0.58 -17.31 -17.23
CA ARG A 111 0.96 -16.19 -16.34
C ARG A 111 2.45 -15.93 -16.40
N ARG A 112 2.85 -14.65 -16.29
CA ARG A 112 4.24 -14.29 -16.03
C ARG A 112 4.47 -14.25 -14.51
N VAL A 113 5.53 -14.91 -14.07
CA VAL A 113 5.91 -15.01 -12.64
C VAL A 113 7.42 -14.81 -12.47
N GLY A 114 7.82 -14.23 -11.33
CA GLY A 114 9.22 -14.01 -10.95
C GLY A 114 9.81 -15.19 -10.16
N GLY A 115 9.01 -15.91 -9.44
CA GLY A 115 9.41 -17.07 -8.63
C GLY A 115 10.18 -16.72 -7.36
N THR A 116 10.28 -17.71 -6.49
CA THR A 116 11.03 -17.62 -5.23
C THR A 116 12.43 -18.17 -5.43
N ARG A 117 13.43 -17.35 -5.10
CA ARG A 117 14.83 -17.76 -5.17
C ARG A 117 15.17 -18.64 -3.96
N VAL A 118 15.36 -19.93 -4.24
CA VAL A 118 15.65 -20.95 -3.21
C VAL A 118 17.13 -21.27 -3.08
N PHE A 119 17.93 -20.91 -4.09
CA PHE A 119 19.36 -21.13 -4.07
C PHE A 119 20.11 -20.02 -4.80
N ILE A 120 21.23 -19.62 -4.23
CA ILE A 120 22.19 -18.66 -4.80
C ILE A 120 23.60 -19.08 -4.39
N GLU A 121 24.49 -19.22 -5.34
CA GLU A 121 25.89 -19.58 -5.11
C GLU A 121 26.75 -19.02 -6.25
N VAL A 122 28.03 -18.88 -5.99
CA VAL A 122 29.03 -18.46 -6.99
C VAL A 122 30.01 -19.58 -7.29
N SER A 123 30.56 -19.60 -8.51
CA SER A 123 31.59 -20.53 -8.91
C SER A 123 32.62 -19.88 -9.86
N GLY A 124 33.64 -20.67 -10.23
CA GLY A 124 34.77 -20.24 -11.02
C GLY A 124 35.93 -19.74 -10.14
N SER A 125 37.11 -19.63 -10.74
CA SER A 125 38.36 -19.29 -10.03
C SER A 125 38.35 -17.87 -9.44
N SER A 126 37.53 -16.98 -10.00
CA SER A 126 37.37 -15.58 -9.60
C SER A 126 35.92 -15.25 -9.22
N ASN A 127 35.08 -16.25 -8.90
CA ASN A 127 33.66 -16.13 -8.64
C ASN A 127 32.90 -15.45 -9.82
N GLU A 128 33.32 -15.72 -11.03
CA GLU A 128 32.78 -15.08 -12.24
C GLU A 128 31.42 -15.61 -12.67
N TYR A 129 30.96 -16.74 -12.09
CA TYR A 129 29.65 -17.28 -12.36
C TYR A 129 28.73 -17.18 -11.12
N LEU A 130 27.53 -16.75 -11.34
CA LEU A 130 26.46 -16.72 -10.35
C LEU A 130 25.40 -17.75 -10.74
N HIS A 131 25.05 -18.63 -9.82
CA HIS A 131 24.04 -19.68 -9.98
C HIS A 131 22.81 -19.34 -9.14
N LEU A 132 21.66 -19.33 -9.79
CA LEU A 132 20.37 -19.03 -9.18
C LEU A 132 19.40 -20.17 -9.48
N VAL A 133 18.63 -20.58 -8.47
CA VAL A 133 17.46 -21.43 -8.65
C VAL A 133 16.22 -20.70 -8.19
N LEU A 134 15.25 -20.58 -9.09
CA LEU A 134 13.99 -19.89 -8.86
C LEU A 134 12.83 -20.84 -9.04
N VAL A 135 12.08 -21.12 -7.98
CA VAL A 135 10.87 -21.93 -8.01
C VAL A 135 9.71 -21.07 -8.49
N LEU A 136 9.04 -21.51 -9.55
CA LEU A 136 7.97 -20.76 -10.23
C LEU A 136 6.58 -21.23 -9.83
N SER A 137 6.38 -22.52 -9.65
CA SER A 137 5.06 -23.11 -9.39
C SER A 137 5.15 -24.41 -8.61
N GLU A 138 4.20 -24.64 -7.74
CA GLU A 138 3.90 -25.96 -7.17
C GLU A 138 3.30 -26.84 -8.26
N GLY A 139 3.83 -28.07 -8.33
CA GLY A 139 3.41 -29.09 -9.30
C GLY A 139 3.91 -28.85 -10.72
N ALA A 140 3.72 -29.85 -11.55
CA ALA A 140 4.16 -29.80 -12.94
C ALA A 140 3.39 -28.74 -13.74
N VAL A 141 4.12 -27.98 -14.55
CA VAL A 141 3.56 -27.04 -15.53
C VAL A 141 3.69 -27.58 -16.94
N THR A 142 2.86 -27.11 -17.87
CA THR A 142 2.88 -27.59 -19.26
C THR A 142 4.10 -27.09 -20.02
N ALA A 143 4.48 -25.82 -19.81
CA ALA A 143 5.67 -25.24 -20.42
C ALA A 143 6.13 -23.98 -19.69
N ILE A 144 7.41 -23.66 -19.81
CA ILE A 144 7.98 -22.36 -19.50
C ILE A 144 8.41 -21.75 -20.85
N ASP A 145 7.63 -20.80 -21.36
CA ASP A 145 7.82 -20.28 -22.71
C ASP A 145 9.02 -19.33 -22.76
N ASN A 146 8.85 -18.09 -22.35
CA ASN A 146 9.89 -17.07 -22.38
C ASN A 146 10.43 -16.79 -20.98
N VAL A 147 11.73 -16.50 -20.89
CA VAL A 147 12.39 -16.05 -19.67
C VAL A 147 12.96 -14.67 -19.95
N TYR A 148 12.82 -13.76 -18.98
CA TYR A 148 13.26 -12.38 -19.09
C TYR A 148 14.16 -12.03 -17.92
N LEU A 149 15.15 -11.18 -18.19
CA LEU A 149 16.01 -10.55 -17.19
C LEU A 149 15.80 -9.04 -17.29
N ASP A 150 15.32 -8.40 -16.24
CA ASP A 150 14.93 -6.98 -16.24
C ASP A 150 14.07 -6.62 -17.46
N ASP A 151 13.06 -7.46 -17.74
CA ASP A 151 12.15 -7.38 -18.89
C ASP A 151 12.79 -7.54 -20.28
N VAL A 152 14.07 -7.86 -20.38
CA VAL A 152 14.75 -8.20 -21.62
C VAL A 152 14.72 -9.73 -21.81
N LEU A 153 14.39 -10.18 -23.00
CA LEU A 153 14.29 -11.61 -23.30
C LEU A 153 15.65 -12.32 -23.11
N SER A 154 15.67 -13.46 -22.47
CA SER A 154 16.90 -14.23 -22.19
C SER A 154 17.70 -14.63 -23.42
N THR A 155 17.07 -14.63 -24.61
CA THR A 155 17.69 -14.91 -25.91
C THR A 155 18.20 -13.65 -26.62
N ASP A 156 18.11 -12.48 -25.99
CA ASP A 156 18.62 -11.24 -26.56
C ASP A 156 20.13 -11.31 -26.76
N ALA A 157 20.60 -10.65 -27.83
CA ALA A 157 22.03 -10.63 -28.20
C ALA A 157 22.92 -10.10 -27.06
N LYS A 158 22.38 -9.23 -26.19
CA LYS A 158 23.07 -8.69 -25.01
C LYS A 158 23.58 -9.80 -24.07
N PHE A 159 22.91 -10.93 -24.01
CA PHE A 159 23.23 -12.02 -23.09
C PHE A 159 24.02 -13.17 -23.72
N THR A 160 24.42 -13.03 -25.00
CA THR A 160 25.13 -14.10 -25.71
C THR A 160 26.44 -14.47 -25.02
N GLY A 161 26.58 -15.76 -24.64
CA GLY A 161 27.75 -16.26 -23.90
C GLY A 161 27.83 -15.85 -22.41
N LEU A 162 26.87 -15.08 -21.92
CA LEU A 162 26.83 -14.62 -20.52
C LEU A 162 25.72 -15.26 -19.70
N LEU A 163 24.72 -15.85 -20.35
CA LEU A 163 23.54 -16.40 -19.72
C LEU A 163 23.27 -17.82 -20.17
N THR A 164 23.00 -18.70 -19.23
CA THR A 164 22.42 -20.03 -19.49
C THR A 164 21.17 -20.18 -18.63
N VAL A 165 20.08 -20.63 -19.24
CA VAL A 165 18.81 -20.88 -18.56
C VAL A 165 18.39 -22.31 -18.83
N THR A 166 18.23 -23.11 -17.76
CA THR A 166 17.63 -24.43 -17.81
C THR A 166 16.23 -24.40 -17.22
N LYS A 167 15.28 -24.97 -17.92
CA LYS A 167 13.85 -24.97 -17.55
C LYS A 167 13.47 -26.35 -17.04
N HIS A 168 13.00 -26.43 -15.82
CA HIS A 168 12.48 -27.62 -15.18
C HIS A 168 10.96 -27.51 -15.02
N LEU A 169 10.23 -28.45 -15.57
CA LEU A 169 8.76 -28.38 -15.59
C LEU A 169 8.11 -28.92 -14.33
N GLY A 170 8.86 -29.43 -13.38
CA GLY A 170 8.34 -29.96 -12.11
C GLY A 170 7.64 -31.32 -12.25
N THR A 171 8.05 -32.13 -13.22
CA THR A 171 7.46 -33.46 -13.42
C THR A 171 7.80 -34.39 -12.25
N PRO A 172 6.89 -35.29 -11.85
CA PRO A 172 7.18 -36.26 -10.82
C PRO A 172 8.42 -37.12 -11.19
N GLY A 173 9.38 -37.18 -10.25
CA GLY A 173 10.60 -37.99 -10.45
C GLY A 173 11.68 -37.30 -11.28
N GLU A 174 11.56 -36.02 -11.58
CA GLU A 174 12.60 -35.25 -12.24
C GLU A 174 13.90 -35.28 -11.43
N ALA A 175 15.03 -35.42 -12.12
CA ALA A 175 16.35 -35.48 -11.49
C ALA A 175 16.86 -34.07 -11.14
N ALA A 176 17.84 -33.99 -10.25
CA ALA A 176 18.54 -32.74 -10.00
C ALA A 176 19.20 -32.22 -11.29
N ASP A 177 19.26 -30.87 -11.44
CA ASP A 177 19.91 -30.27 -12.61
C ASP A 177 21.38 -30.70 -12.69
N ALA A 178 21.73 -31.34 -13.78
CA ALA A 178 23.06 -31.93 -13.96
C ALA A 178 24.16 -30.88 -14.11
N ALA A 179 23.85 -29.75 -14.75
CA ALA A 179 24.81 -28.67 -14.94
C ALA A 179 25.10 -27.97 -13.61
N LEU A 180 24.05 -27.71 -12.81
CA LEU A 180 24.21 -27.13 -11.49
C LEU A 180 24.95 -28.07 -10.53
N THR A 181 24.64 -29.36 -10.56
CA THR A 181 25.33 -30.39 -9.75
C THR A 181 26.82 -30.46 -10.09
N ALA A 182 27.17 -30.31 -11.37
CA ALA A 182 28.57 -30.32 -11.83
C ALA A 182 29.31 -29.03 -11.44
N ASP A 183 28.63 -27.87 -11.52
CA ASP A 183 29.25 -26.57 -11.30
C ASP A 183 29.36 -26.21 -9.79
N VAL A 184 28.47 -26.72 -8.95
CA VAL A 184 28.31 -26.28 -7.55
C VAL A 184 28.17 -27.48 -6.63
N PRO A 185 29.24 -27.86 -5.85
CA PRO A 185 29.21 -29.02 -4.97
C PRO A 185 28.14 -29.02 -3.89
N LYS A 186 27.60 -27.82 -3.52
CA LYS A 186 26.51 -27.71 -2.55
C LYS A 186 25.16 -28.18 -3.09
N TRP A 187 24.99 -28.25 -4.42
CA TRP A 187 23.80 -28.79 -5.06
C TRP A 187 24.05 -30.25 -5.43
N THR A 188 23.50 -31.15 -4.64
CA THR A 188 23.72 -32.59 -4.82
C THR A 188 22.62 -33.22 -5.67
N SER A 189 22.80 -34.49 -6.03
CA SER A 189 21.78 -35.29 -6.70
C SER A 189 20.47 -35.45 -5.94
N ASP A 190 20.45 -35.11 -4.65
CA ASP A 190 19.26 -35.16 -3.80
C ASP A 190 18.42 -33.88 -3.89
N CYS A 191 19.02 -32.79 -4.40
CA CYS A 191 18.35 -31.50 -4.59
C CYS A 191 17.49 -31.50 -5.87
N LYS A 192 16.43 -32.29 -5.88
CA LYS A 192 15.63 -32.56 -7.10
C LYS A 192 14.51 -31.56 -7.35
N LEU A 193 14.05 -30.84 -6.31
CA LEU A 193 12.84 -30.00 -6.36
C LEU A 193 11.65 -30.69 -7.07
N SER A 194 11.47 -31.99 -6.81
CA SER A 194 10.41 -32.80 -7.42
C SER A 194 9.04 -32.17 -7.19
N ASN A 195 8.21 -32.18 -8.19
CA ASN A 195 6.88 -31.52 -8.19
C ASN A 195 6.91 -29.98 -8.07
N CYS A 196 8.06 -29.34 -8.28
CA CYS A 196 8.14 -27.89 -8.38
C CYS A 196 8.70 -27.48 -9.72
N ALA A 197 7.98 -26.66 -10.47
CA ALA A 197 8.53 -26.07 -11.69
C ALA A 197 9.52 -24.97 -11.32
N TYR A 198 10.72 -25.00 -11.87
CA TYR A 198 11.76 -24.05 -11.53
C TYR A 198 12.68 -23.71 -12.71
N LEU A 199 13.42 -22.62 -12.56
CA LEU A 199 14.51 -22.23 -13.42
C LEU A 199 15.83 -22.42 -12.70
N TYR A 200 16.81 -23.00 -13.41
CA TYR A 200 18.20 -22.81 -13.09
C TYR A 200 18.79 -21.78 -14.04
N VAL A 201 19.40 -20.73 -13.47
CA VAL A 201 19.97 -19.60 -14.22
C VAL A 201 21.42 -19.44 -13.81
N LYS A 202 22.32 -19.52 -14.82
CA LYS A 202 23.75 -19.28 -14.65
C LYS A 202 24.12 -17.99 -15.37
N LEU A 203 24.65 -17.05 -14.61
CA LEU A 203 25.08 -15.73 -15.09
C LEU A 203 26.59 -15.65 -15.02
N LYS A 204 27.23 -15.24 -16.11
CA LYS A 204 28.65 -14.86 -16.11
C LYS A 204 28.76 -13.36 -15.88
N TYR A 205 29.59 -12.95 -14.93
CA TYR A 205 29.76 -11.57 -14.57
C TYR A 205 30.23 -10.72 -15.75
N ASP A 206 29.45 -9.69 -16.10
CA ASP A 206 29.78 -8.66 -17.07
C ASP A 206 29.09 -7.35 -16.70
N ARG A 207 29.86 -6.28 -16.50
CA ARG A 207 29.36 -4.97 -16.09
C ARG A 207 28.48 -4.27 -17.13
N ASN A 208 28.67 -4.60 -18.41
CA ASN A 208 27.90 -3.97 -19.48
C ASN A 208 26.56 -4.68 -19.69
N ALA A 209 26.49 -5.96 -19.39
CA ALA A 209 25.27 -6.74 -19.52
C ALA A 209 24.39 -6.66 -18.26
N PHE A 210 25.00 -6.62 -17.06
CA PHE A 210 24.28 -6.67 -15.78
C PHE A 210 24.67 -5.48 -14.88
N SER A 211 23.71 -4.63 -14.55
CA SER A 211 23.90 -3.51 -13.61
C SER A 211 23.85 -3.98 -12.13
N GLY A 212 23.42 -5.21 -11.89
CA GLY A 212 23.28 -5.83 -10.59
C GLY A 212 22.66 -7.21 -10.74
N LEU A 213 22.07 -7.73 -9.68
CA LEU A 213 21.29 -8.97 -9.74
C LEU A 213 19.97 -8.67 -10.49
N PRO A 214 19.75 -9.25 -11.70
CA PRO A 214 18.57 -8.94 -12.48
C PRO A 214 17.31 -9.55 -11.87
N THR A 215 16.17 -8.90 -12.08
CA THR A 215 14.86 -9.49 -11.82
C THR A 215 14.54 -10.50 -12.93
N ILE A 216 14.40 -11.77 -12.58
CA ILE A 216 14.13 -12.85 -13.51
C ILE A 216 12.66 -13.21 -13.48
N THR A 217 12.00 -13.14 -14.64
CA THR A 217 10.60 -13.51 -14.79
C THR A 217 10.42 -14.48 -15.94
N ALA A 218 9.41 -15.33 -15.85
CA ALA A 218 9.10 -16.30 -16.90
C ALA A 218 7.61 -16.31 -17.25
N ASP A 219 7.31 -16.43 -18.54
CA ASP A 219 5.97 -16.76 -19.02
C ASP A 219 5.75 -18.26 -18.89
N VAL A 220 4.80 -18.66 -18.06
CA VAL A 220 4.52 -20.06 -17.76
C VAL A 220 3.14 -20.43 -18.25
N ARG A 221 3.04 -21.52 -18.99
CA ARG A 221 1.79 -22.24 -19.22
C ARG A 221 1.60 -23.22 -18.09
N GLY A 222 0.61 -22.94 -17.24
CA GLY A 222 0.37 -23.65 -16.00
C GLY A 222 0.00 -25.11 -16.19
N ARG A 223 -0.79 -25.60 -15.30
CA ARG A 223 -1.09 -27.04 -15.17
C ARG A 223 -1.87 -27.61 -16.35
N SER A 224 -1.59 -28.88 -16.69
CA SER A 224 -2.48 -29.70 -17.51
C SER A 224 -3.67 -30.16 -16.67
N LEU A 225 -4.86 -30.05 -17.21
CA LEU A 225 -6.14 -30.28 -16.53
C LEU A 225 -6.86 -31.48 -17.15
N TYR A 226 -7.47 -32.28 -16.29
CA TYR A 226 -8.36 -33.36 -16.73
C TYR A 226 -9.68 -32.77 -17.25
N ASP A 227 -10.05 -33.18 -18.46
CA ASP A 227 -11.31 -32.79 -19.10
C ASP A 227 -12.30 -33.96 -19.04
N PRO A 228 -13.38 -33.88 -18.25
CA PRO A 228 -14.37 -34.96 -18.14
C PRO A 228 -15.18 -35.16 -19.41
N ARG A 229 -15.11 -34.25 -20.40
CA ARG A 229 -15.84 -34.38 -21.68
C ARG A 229 -15.27 -35.47 -22.59
N ASP A 230 -13.95 -35.70 -22.51
CA ASP A 230 -13.26 -36.70 -23.32
C ASP A 230 -12.30 -37.57 -22.52
N GLY A 231 -12.15 -37.39 -21.24
CA GLY A 231 -11.29 -38.14 -20.33
C GLY A 231 -9.79 -37.85 -20.49
N GLN A 232 -9.40 -36.81 -21.24
CA GLN A 232 -8.00 -36.47 -21.46
C GLN A 232 -7.45 -35.45 -20.49
N THR A 233 -6.16 -35.51 -20.22
CA THR A 233 -5.45 -34.48 -19.43
C THR A 233 -4.54 -33.70 -20.36
N ARG A 234 -4.76 -32.38 -20.46
CA ARG A 234 -4.01 -31.50 -21.36
C ARG A 234 -4.01 -30.08 -20.83
N TYR A 235 -3.14 -29.24 -21.40
CA TYR A 235 -3.20 -27.80 -21.10
C TYR A 235 -4.58 -27.23 -21.42
N SER A 236 -5.12 -26.49 -20.47
CA SER A 236 -6.38 -25.77 -20.62
C SER A 236 -6.43 -24.59 -19.66
N ASN A 237 -7.03 -23.47 -20.12
CA ASN A 237 -7.38 -22.33 -19.28
C ASN A 237 -8.89 -22.19 -19.09
N ASN A 238 -9.64 -23.27 -19.33
CA ASN A 238 -11.08 -23.28 -19.11
C ASN A 238 -11.40 -23.21 -17.60
N PRO A 239 -12.13 -22.17 -17.12
CA PRO A 239 -12.38 -21.94 -15.70
C PRO A 239 -13.07 -23.10 -15.00
N ALA A 240 -13.95 -23.86 -15.68
CA ALA A 240 -14.63 -25.00 -15.11
C ALA A 240 -13.67 -26.15 -14.80
N LEU A 241 -12.72 -26.40 -15.71
CA LEU A 241 -11.68 -27.41 -15.52
C LEU A 241 -10.67 -27.00 -14.44
N VAL A 242 -10.32 -25.72 -14.39
CA VAL A 242 -9.46 -25.16 -13.34
C VAL A 242 -10.10 -25.33 -11.96
N LEU A 243 -11.37 -25.00 -11.82
CA LEU A 243 -12.10 -25.16 -10.56
C LEU A 243 -12.17 -26.64 -10.14
N ARG A 244 -12.43 -27.54 -11.11
CA ARG A 244 -12.46 -28.98 -10.86
C ARG A 244 -11.13 -29.48 -10.31
N ASP A 245 -10.02 -29.10 -10.93
CA ASP A 245 -8.67 -29.47 -10.48
C ASP A 245 -8.41 -28.93 -9.07
N TYR A 246 -8.70 -27.66 -8.82
CA TYR A 246 -8.53 -27.04 -7.49
C TYR A 246 -9.37 -27.74 -6.41
N LEU A 247 -10.59 -28.13 -6.71
CA LEU A 247 -11.45 -28.85 -5.76
C LEU A 247 -10.91 -30.24 -5.45
N SER A 248 -10.43 -30.96 -6.47
CA SER A 248 -10.00 -32.37 -6.33
C SER A 248 -8.57 -32.54 -5.83
N ASN A 249 -7.70 -31.55 -6.01
CA ASN A 249 -6.31 -31.63 -5.63
C ASN A 249 -6.13 -31.63 -4.10
N ALA A 250 -5.37 -32.61 -3.58
CA ALA A 250 -5.16 -32.76 -2.13
C ALA A 250 -3.97 -31.95 -1.58
N ILE A 251 -3.06 -31.45 -2.45
CA ILE A 251 -1.86 -30.75 -2.01
C ILE A 251 -2.15 -29.26 -1.81
N TYR A 252 -2.62 -28.59 -2.86
CA TYR A 252 -2.86 -27.14 -2.86
C TYR A 252 -4.35 -26.78 -2.96
N GLY A 253 -5.22 -27.73 -3.17
CA GLY A 253 -6.66 -27.57 -3.30
C GLY A 253 -7.43 -28.09 -2.09
N ARG A 254 -8.63 -28.62 -2.35
CA ARG A 254 -9.52 -29.08 -1.27
C ARG A 254 -9.47 -30.59 -1.03
N GLY A 255 -8.84 -31.36 -1.91
CA GLY A 255 -8.78 -32.83 -1.80
C GLY A 255 -10.15 -33.52 -1.85
N ILE A 256 -11.14 -32.90 -2.52
CA ILE A 256 -12.46 -33.47 -2.69
C ILE A 256 -12.39 -34.68 -3.61
N ALA A 257 -12.91 -35.82 -3.17
CA ALA A 257 -12.94 -37.01 -4.00
C ALA A 257 -13.68 -36.74 -5.33
N SER A 258 -13.15 -37.21 -6.44
CA SER A 258 -13.74 -36.99 -7.77
C SER A 258 -15.20 -37.49 -7.84
N SER A 259 -15.56 -38.53 -7.07
CA SER A 259 -16.94 -39.00 -6.96
C SER A 259 -17.92 -38.00 -6.32
N ALA A 260 -17.40 -37.06 -5.52
CA ALA A 260 -18.15 -35.96 -4.90
C ALA A 260 -18.17 -34.68 -5.75
N ILE A 261 -17.63 -34.71 -6.97
CA ILE A 261 -17.73 -33.63 -7.96
C ILE A 261 -18.66 -34.10 -9.08
N ASP A 262 -19.61 -33.28 -9.48
CA ASP A 262 -20.51 -33.61 -10.60
C ASP A 262 -19.87 -33.25 -11.94
N ASP A 263 -19.19 -34.18 -12.54
CA ASP A 263 -18.52 -34.00 -13.84
C ASP A 263 -19.50 -33.68 -14.99
N THR A 264 -20.80 -33.95 -14.85
CA THR A 264 -21.82 -33.53 -15.83
C THR A 264 -21.98 -32.01 -15.79
N SER A 265 -22.11 -31.43 -14.59
CA SER A 265 -22.20 -29.98 -14.43
C SER A 265 -20.89 -29.27 -14.85
N ILE A 266 -19.76 -29.85 -14.50
CA ILE A 266 -18.43 -29.34 -14.93
C ILE A 266 -18.35 -29.33 -16.46
N SER A 267 -18.77 -30.42 -17.15
CA SER A 267 -18.77 -30.51 -18.61
C SER A 267 -19.68 -29.47 -19.26
N ALA A 268 -20.88 -29.28 -18.71
CA ALA A 268 -21.82 -28.26 -19.17
C ALA A 268 -21.25 -26.83 -19.00
N ALA A 269 -20.64 -26.57 -17.84
CA ALA A 269 -19.99 -25.31 -17.54
C ALA A 269 -18.76 -25.08 -18.46
N ALA A 270 -17.95 -26.11 -18.71
CA ALA A 270 -16.82 -26.03 -19.60
C ALA A 270 -17.25 -25.68 -21.03
N ASN A 271 -18.33 -26.31 -21.53
CA ASN A 271 -18.89 -25.99 -22.85
C ASN A 271 -19.40 -24.54 -22.91
N ALA A 272 -20.02 -24.05 -21.85
CA ALA A 272 -20.49 -22.65 -21.76
C ALA A 272 -19.31 -21.66 -21.69
N CYS A 273 -18.20 -22.01 -21.05
CA CYS A 273 -16.99 -21.20 -21.04
C CYS A 273 -16.36 -21.10 -22.44
N ASP A 274 -16.41 -22.18 -23.23
CA ASP A 274 -15.83 -22.27 -24.58
C ASP A 274 -16.70 -21.57 -25.64
N VAL A 275 -17.91 -21.12 -25.32
CA VAL A 275 -18.75 -20.31 -26.23
C VAL A 275 -17.95 -19.09 -26.68
N ARG A 276 -18.01 -18.82 -27.98
CA ARG A 276 -17.25 -17.73 -28.58
C ARG A 276 -17.98 -16.41 -28.55
N ILE A 277 -17.30 -15.37 -28.05
CA ILE A 277 -17.74 -13.97 -28.11
C ILE A 277 -17.09 -13.30 -29.33
N THR A 278 -17.85 -12.52 -30.08
CA THR A 278 -17.33 -11.77 -31.21
C THR A 278 -16.59 -10.55 -30.74
N ALA A 279 -15.31 -10.43 -31.15
CA ALA A 279 -14.51 -9.24 -30.90
C ALA A 279 -14.68 -8.21 -32.02
N PRO A 280 -14.35 -6.92 -31.79
CA PRO A 280 -14.11 -5.97 -32.87
C PRO A 280 -13.02 -6.55 -33.78
N SER A 281 -13.19 -6.36 -35.09
CA SER A 281 -12.24 -6.87 -36.07
C SER A 281 -10.85 -6.33 -35.83
N PHE A 282 -9.96 -7.16 -35.28
CA PHE A 282 -8.53 -6.93 -35.32
C PHE A 282 -8.02 -7.53 -36.65
N SER A 283 -7.19 -6.77 -37.34
CA SER A 283 -6.59 -7.24 -38.60
C SER A 283 -5.16 -6.74 -38.70
N ASP A 284 -4.21 -7.64 -38.94
CA ASP A 284 -2.81 -7.26 -39.11
C ASP A 284 -2.15 -8.12 -40.18
N ILE A 285 -1.04 -7.62 -40.73
CA ILE A 285 -0.29 -8.21 -41.82
C ILE A 285 0.77 -9.13 -41.26
N PHE A 286 0.93 -10.31 -41.90
CA PHE A 286 1.94 -11.26 -41.49
C PHE A 286 2.79 -11.77 -42.66
N THR A 287 3.97 -12.25 -42.35
CA THR A 287 4.85 -13.05 -43.22
C THR A 287 4.84 -14.49 -42.78
N VAL A 288 5.19 -15.40 -43.68
CA VAL A 288 5.12 -16.84 -43.44
C VAL A 288 6.50 -17.47 -43.55
N SER A 289 6.79 -18.38 -42.64
CA SER A 289 7.92 -19.31 -42.67
C SER A 289 7.39 -20.74 -42.76
N THR A 290 7.62 -21.40 -43.87
CA THR A 290 7.25 -22.81 -44.03
C THR A 290 8.20 -23.79 -43.32
N ALA A 291 9.40 -23.32 -42.91
CA ALA A 291 10.34 -24.15 -42.15
C ALA A 291 9.94 -24.28 -40.66
N THR A 292 9.18 -23.32 -40.16
CA THR A 292 8.73 -23.26 -38.74
C THR A 292 7.23 -23.23 -38.60
N GLU A 293 6.49 -23.31 -39.70
CA GLU A 293 5.01 -23.17 -39.78
C GLU A 293 4.49 -21.86 -39.17
N ALA A 294 5.35 -20.83 -39.14
CA ALA A 294 5.09 -19.63 -38.40
C ALA A 294 4.58 -18.48 -39.25
N LEU A 295 3.56 -17.80 -38.73
CA LEU A 295 3.09 -16.50 -39.15
C LEU A 295 3.77 -15.46 -38.28
N THR A 296 4.54 -14.55 -38.86
CA THR A 296 5.29 -13.53 -38.12
C THR A 296 4.75 -12.15 -38.40
N PHE A 297 4.53 -11.38 -37.32
CA PHE A 297 4.00 -10.03 -37.30
C PHE A 297 5.09 -9.04 -36.95
N SER A 298 4.97 -7.80 -37.42
CA SER A 298 5.94 -6.72 -37.15
C SER A 298 5.82 -6.17 -35.72
N GLN A 299 4.67 -6.35 -35.08
CA GLN A 299 4.38 -5.91 -33.72
C GLN A 299 3.67 -7.02 -32.94
N PRO A 300 3.72 -7.01 -31.60
CA PRO A 300 2.94 -7.91 -30.78
C PRO A 300 1.43 -7.77 -31.06
N ILE A 301 0.74 -8.90 -31.24
CA ILE A 301 -0.70 -8.90 -31.46
C ILE A 301 -1.45 -9.54 -30.28
N PRO A 302 -2.69 -9.07 -29.95
CA PRO A 302 -3.45 -9.50 -28.78
C PRO A 302 -4.20 -10.84 -29.01
N ILE A 303 -3.52 -11.85 -29.56
CA ILE A 303 -4.08 -13.16 -29.84
C ILE A 303 -3.40 -14.22 -28.96
N ASP A 304 -4.19 -15.08 -28.35
CA ASP A 304 -3.72 -16.17 -27.53
C ASP A 304 -3.97 -17.53 -28.17
N THR A 305 -3.30 -18.58 -27.66
CA THR A 305 -3.52 -19.93 -28.11
C THR A 305 -5.00 -20.33 -27.93
N GLY A 306 -5.61 -20.82 -28.99
CA GLY A 306 -7.00 -21.23 -29.05
C GLY A 306 -7.97 -20.15 -29.52
N ASP A 307 -7.50 -18.92 -29.78
CA ASP A 307 -8.35 -17.89 -30.38
C ASP A 307 -8.67 -18.21 -31.85
N GLY A 308 -9.90 -17.94 -32.23
CA GLY A 308 -10.37 -18.16 -33.59
C GLY A 308 -9.95 -17.04 -34.53
N VAL A 309 -9.31 -17.38 -35.63
CA VAL A 309 -8.79 -16.44 -36.62
C VAL A 309 -9.18 -16.83 -38.03
N LYS A 310 -9.23 -15.84 -38.93
CA LYS A 310 -9.34 -16.03 -40.38
C LYS A 310 -8.15 -15.39 -41.07
N VAL A 311 -7.75 -16.01 -42.18
CA VAL A 311 -6.69 -15.50 -43.03
C VAL A 311 -7.20 -15.12 -44.39
N SER A 312 -6.58 -14.10 -44.95
CA SER A 312 -6.83 -13.65 -46.32
C SER A 312 -5.54 -13.24 -47.02
N SER A 313 -5.52 -13.15 -48.32
CA SER A 313 -4.38 -12.67 -49.09
C SER A 313 -4.86 -11.86 -50.29
N THR A 314 -4.05 -10.91 -50.69
CA THR A 314 -4.28 -10.12 -51.92
C THR A 314 -4.04 -10.94 -53.19
N ALA A 315 -3.35 -12.09 -53.06
CA ALA A 315 -3.14 -13.05 -54.15
C ALA A 315 -3.43 -14.49 -53.67
N ALA A 316 -2.44 -15.35 -53.44
CA ALA A 316 -2.64 -16.72 -52.99
C ALA A 316 -2.28 -16.91 -51.53
N LEU A 317 -3.14 -17.56 -50.75
CA LEU A 317 -2.84 -17.94 -49.37
C LEU A 317 -1.73 -18.97 -49.29
N PRO A 318 -0.99 -19.05 -48.17
CA PRO A 318 -0.11 -20.18 -47.85
C PRO A 318 -0.90 -21.48 -47.88
N SER A 319 -0.42 -22.48 -48.64
CA SER A 319 -1.06 -23.80 -48.72
C SER A 319 -0.80 -24.58 -47.43
N PRO A 320 -1.80 -25.27 -46.83
CA PRO A 320 -3.16 -25.55 -47.32
C PRO A 320 -4.28 -24.59 -46.81
N LEU A 321 -3.94 -23.38 -46.43
CA LEU A 321 -4.92 -22.44 -45.86
C LEU A 321 -5.96 -22.00 -46.90
N VAL A 322 -7.23 -21.90 -46.48
CA VAL A 322 -8.36 -21.52 -47.30
C VAL A 322 -9.00 -20.24 -46.76
N ALA A 323 -9.23 -19.25 -47.62
CA ALA A 323 -9.88 -18.03 -47.23
C ALA A 323 -11.30 -18.28 -46.67
N GLY A 324 -11.67 -17.55 -45.62
CA GLY A 324 -12.99 -17.68 -45.00
C GLY A 324 -13.09 -18.83 -43.98
N THR A 325 -12.16 -19.78 -43.96
CA THR A 325 -12.09 -20.85 -42.95
C THR A 325 -11.61 -20.28 -41.60
N THR A 326 -12.25 -20.74 -40.53
CA THR A 326 -11.79 -20.41 -39.17
C THR A 326 -10.70 -21.38 -38.75
N TYR A 327 -9.56 -20.84 -38.41
CA TYR A 327 -8.43 -21.55 -37.81
C TYR A 327 -8.27 -21.14 -36.35
N TYR A 328 -7.47 -21.85 -35.59
CA TYR A 328 -7.19 -21.56 -34.19
C TYR A 328 -5.71 -21.27 -34.03
N ALA A 329 -5.38 -20.15 -33.39
CA ALA A 329 -4.02 -19.70 -33.20
C ALA A 329 -3.26 -20.59 -32.21
N ILE A 330 -1.99 -20.81 -32.45
CA ILE A 330 -1.01 -21.35 -31.52
C ILE A 330 0.06 -20.26 -31.34
N LYS A 331 0.13 -19.67 -30.19
CA LYS A 331 1.06 -18.57 -29.89
C LYS A 331 2.44 -19.15 -29.58
N ALA A 332 3.43 -18.89 -30.39
CA ALA A 332 4.83 -19.23 -30.12
C ALA A 332 5.53 -18.08 -29.37
N THR A 333 5.40 -16.84 -29.84
CA THR A 333 5.86 -15.61 -29.21
C THR A 333 4.78 -14.54 -29.35
N ASP A 334 5.01 -13.32 -28.85
CA ASP A 334 4.06 -12.21 -29.01
C ASP A 334 3.94 -11.73 -30.46
N THR A 335 4.90 -12.06 -31.32
CA THR A 335 4.93 -11.72 -32.77
C THR A 335 4.91 -12.93 -33.68
N SER A 336 4.93 -14.16 -33.16
CA SER A 336 5.01 -15.39 -33.96
C SER A 336 3.92 -16.36 -33.55
N TYR A 337 3.16 -16.85 -34.54
CA TYR A 337 2.00 -17.73 -34.35
C TYR A 337 2.01 -18.85 -35.37
N GLN A 338 1.46 -19.98 -34.98
CA GLN A 338 1.10 -21.07 -35.90
C GLN A 338 -0.42 -21.23 -35.90
N LEU A 339 -0.96 -21.99 -36.85
CA LEU A 339 -2.40 -22.22 -36.96
C LEU A 339 -2.73 -23.69 -36.80
N ALA A 340 -3.89 -23.97 -36.22
CA ALA A 340 -4.46 -25.29 -36.10
C ALA A 340 -5.88 -25.35 -36.71
N THR A 341 -6.28 -26.53 -37.16
CA THR A 341 -7.64 -26.75 -37.75
C THR A 341 -8.72 -26.86 -36.69
N THR A 342 -8.36 -27.26 -35.47
CA THR A 342 -9.31 -27.41 -34.35
C THR A 342 -8.77 -26.75 -33.08
N LEU A 343 -9.66 -26.40 -32.16
CA LEU A 343 -9.30 -25.89 -30.86
C LEU A 343 -8.44 -26.89 -30.06
N ALA A 344 -8.78 -28.17 -30.14
CA ALA A 344 -8.02 -29.24 -29.49
C ALA A 344 -6.57 -29.32 -30.02
N ASN A 345 -6.40 -29.25 -31.33
CA ASN A 345 -5.08 -29.22 -31.97
C ASN A 345 -4.30 -27.95 -31.56
N ALA A 346 -4.95 -26.79 -31.44
CA ALA A 346 -4.28 -25.58 -30.99
C ALA A 346 -3.71 -25.73 -29.59
N PHE A 347 -4.46 -26.26 -28.65
CA PHE A 347 -3.99 -26.51 -27.30
C PHE A 347 -2.97 -27.65 -27.20
N ALA A 348 -3.02 -28.63 -28.14
CA ALA A 348 -2.00 -29.67 -28.25
C ALA A 348 -0.72 -29.21 -28.95
N GLY A 349 -0.67 -27.98 -29.49
CA GLY A 349 0.45 -27.48 -30.26
C GLY A 349 0.61 -28.13 -31.64
N ALA A 350 -0.45 -28.79 -32.14
CA ALA A 350 -0.44 -29.47 -33.44
C ALA A 350 -0.76 -28.47 -34.56
N ALA A 351 0.28 -27.86 -35.10
CA ALA A 351 0.17 -26.87 -36.16
C ALA A 351 -0.17 -27.51 -37.53
N ILE A 352 -0.72 -26.71 -38.42
CA ILE A 352 -0.93 -27.02 -39.82
C ILE A 352 0.43 -26.94 -40.51
N ASP A 353 0.79 -27.99 -41.26
CA ASP A 353 1.95 -28.01 -42.14
C ASP A 353 1.73 -27.09 -43.35
N LEU A 354 2.51 -26.00 -43.41
CA LEU A 354 2.42 -25.00 -44.48
C LEU A 354 3.40 -25.35 -45.62
N THR A 355 2.88 -25.92 -46.67
CA THR A 355 3.68 -26.40 -47.82
C THR A 355 4.11 -25.28 -48.80
N SER A 356 3.54 -24.06 -48.66
CA SER A 356 3.98 -22.89 -49.42
C SER A 356 3.75 -21.59 -48.62
N ALA A 357 4.56 -20.58 -48.89
CA ALA A 357 4.42 -19.29 -48.25
C ALA A 357 3.28 -18.42 -48.85
N GLY A 358 2.65 -18.88 -49.93
CA GLY A 358 1.66 -18.12 -50.65
C GLY A 358 2.23 -16.97 -51.49
N ALA A 359 1.40 -16.07 -51.91
CA ALA A 359 1.78 -14.86 -52.65
C ALA A 359 0.90 -13.64 -52.28
N GLY A 360 1.48 -12.47 -52.41
CA GLY A 360 0.81 -11.23 -52.05
C GLY A 360 0.93 -10.88 -50.57
N GLN A 361 0.10 -9.91 -50.14
CA GLN A 361 0.05 -9.49 -48.74
C GLN A 361 -0.94 -10.38 -47.98
N HIS A 362 -0.49 -11.04 -46.95
CA HIS A 362 -1.31 -11.87 -46.10
C HIS A 362 -1.83 -11.09 -44.91
N THR A 363 -3.10 -11.26 -44.59
CA THR A 363 -3.75 -10.61 -43.47
C THR A 363 -4.43 -11.63 -42.56
N LEU A 364 -4.22 -11.53 -41.27
CA LEU A 364 -4.92 -12.30 -40.26
C LEU A 364 -5.94 -11.40 -39.57
N ALA A 365 -7.17 -11.84 -39.49
CA ALA A 365 -8.25 -11.20 -38.79
C ALA A 365 -8.69 -12.08 -37.60
N GLN A 366 -8.71 -11.55 -36.39
CA GLN A 366 -9.31 -12.24 -35.26
C GLN A 366 -10.83 -12.10 -35.27
N LEU A 367 -11.53 -13.22 -35.03
CA LEU A 367 -12.99 -13.28 -35.11
C LEU A 367 -13.66 -13.38 -33.77
N ASN A 368 -13.08 -14.14 -32.85
CA ASN A 368 -13.75 -14.46 -31.61
C ASN A 368 -12.76 -14.95 -30.53
N TYR A 369 -13.19 -14.80 -29.30
CA TYR A 369 -12.52 -15.30 -28.12
C TYR A 369 -13.41 -16.30 -27.39
N ALA A 370 -12.85 -17.21 -26.58
CA ALA A 370 -13.65 -17.90 -25.57
C ALA A 370 -14.28 -16.90 -24.61
N ALA A 371 -15.57 -17.06 -24.30
CA ALA A 371 -16.28 -16.13 -23.42
C ALA A 371 -15.61 -15.98 -22.06
N TYR A 372 -15.03 -17.07 -21.55
CA TYR A 372 -14.36 -17.14 -20.27
C TYR A 372 -13.05 -17.91 -20.38
N ALA A 373 -12.03 -17.42 -19.69
CA ALA A 373 -10.75 -18.10 -19.51
C ALA A 373 -10.15 -17.72 -18.15
N CYS A 374 -9.34 -18.61 -17.61
CA CYS A 374 -8.70 -18.49 -16.32
C CYS A 374 -7.18 -18.51 -16.49
N ASP A 375 -6.55 -17.34 -16.34
CA ASP A 375 -5.12 -17.15 -16.49
C ASP A 375 -4.59 -16.42 -15.24
N GLY A 376 -4.00 -17.15 -14.30
CA GLY A 376 -3.57 -16.57 -13.03
C GLY A 376 -2.87 -17.54 -12.10
N THR A 377 -2.63 -17.08 -10.87
CA THR A 377 -1.97 -17.85 -9.82
C THR A 377 -2.87 -18.02 -8.63
N ILE A 378 -2.90 -19.21 -8.04
CA ILE A 378 -3.47 -19.45 -6.72
C ILE A 378 -2.38 -19.19 -5.69
N ASP A 379 -2.73 -18.39 -4.70
CA ASP A 379 -1.94 -18.18 -3.49
C ASP A 379 -2.39 -19.18 -2.43
N THR A 380 -1.49 -20.07 -2.01
CA THR A 380 -1.80 -21.10 -1.02
C THR A 380 -1.88 -20.54 0.41
N ASN A 381 -1.48 -19.28 0.65
CA ASN A 381 -1.73 -18.57 1.92
C ASN A 381 -3.17 -18.08 2.06
N GLN A 382 -3.87 -17.92 0.95
CA GLN A 382 -5.27 -17.54 1.00
C GLN A 382 -6.14 -18.71 1.40
N THR A 383 -7.30 -18.41 1.99
CA THR A 383 -8.25 -19.44 2.30
C THR A 383 -8.76 -20.11 1.01
N ALA A 384 -9.10 -21.39 1.09
CA ALA A 384 -9.70 -22.08 -0.04
C ALA A 384 -10.98 -21.38 -0.54
N TYR A 385 -11.69 -20.74 0.37
CA TYR A 385 -12.87 -19.94 0.07
C TYR A 385 -12.53 -18.76 -0.83
N ASP A 386 -11.51 -17.97 -0.49
CA ASP A 386 -11.10 -16.81 -1.28
C ASP A 386 -10.57 -17.23 -2.65
N ASN A 387 -9.81 -18.32 -2.72
CA ASN A 387 -9.32 -18.87 -3.98
C ASN A 387 -10.47 -19.34 -4.88
N VAL A 388 -11.45 -20.08 -4.35
CA VAL A 388 -12.62 -20.53 -5.12
C VAL A 388 -13.45 -19.31 -5.56
N ARG A 389 -13.66 -18.34 -4.68
CA ARG A 389 -14.34 -17.09 -5.02
C ARG A 389 -13.65 -16.37 -6.17
N ALA A 390 -12.33 -16.24 -6.11
CA ALA A 390 -11.55 -15.60 -7.16
C ALA A 390 -11.64 -16.37 -8.49
N LEU A 391 -11.56 -17.70 -8.46
CA LEU A 391 -11.74 -18.55 -9.65
C LEU A 391 -13.12 -18.39 -10.28
N LEU A 392 -14.18 -18.33 -9.46
CA LEU A 392 -15.56 -18.17 -9.93
C LEU A 392 -15.80 -16.82 -10.63
N THR A 393 -15.00 -15.77 -10.31
CA THR A 393 -15.10 -14.48 -11.01
C THR A 393 -14.76 -14.60 -12.48
N ALA A 394 -13.86 -15.52 -12.86
CA ALA A 394 -13.41 -15.71 -14.22
C ALA A 394 -14.51 -16.22 -15.17
N CYS A 395 -15.56 -16.85 -14.64
CA CYS A 395 -16.64 -17.43 -15.45
C CYS A 395 -18.05 -17.05 -14.99
N ARG A 396 -18.20 -16.17 -14.00
CA ARG A 396 -19.50 -15.87 -13.37
C ARG A 396 -20.18 -17.13 -12.84
N GLY A 397 -19.38 -18.01 -12.27
CA GLY A 397 -19.83 -19.32 -11.77
C GLY A 397 -20.42 -19.27 -10.37
N MET A 398 -21.26 -20.24 -10.09
CA MET A 398 -21.79 -20.56 -8.76
C MET A 398 -21.40 -22.00 -8.44
N LEU A 399 -20.71 -22.21 -7.32
CA LEU A 399 -20.43 -23.55 -6.83
C LEU A 399 -21.55 -23.96 -5.87
N VAL A 400 -22.22 -25.05 -6.18
CA VAL A 400 -23.40 -25.55 -5.48
C VAL A 400 -23.09 -26.93 -4.93
N PHE A 401 -23.50 -27.23 -3.70
CA PHE A 401 -23.51 -28.59 -3.18
C PHE A 401 -24.94 -29.15 -3.16
N SER A 402 -25.22 -30.08 -4.01
CA SER A 402 -26.54 -30.72 -4.15
C SER A 402 -26.42 -32.21 -4.43
N GLY A 403 -27.30 -33.03 -3.84
CA GLY A 403 -27.25 -34.47 -4.04
C GLY A 403 -25.95 -35.14 -3.60
N GLY A 404 -25.23 -34.58 -2.63
CA GLY A 404 -23.95 -35.11 -2.15
C GLY A 404 -22.75 -34.79 -3.04
N LYS A 405 -22.92 -33.91 -4.05
CA LYS A 405 -21.87 -33.54 -5.01
C LYS A 405 -21.73 -32.03 -5.16
N TYR A 406 -20.51 -31.58 -5.44
CA TYR A 406 -20.22 -30.21 -5.85
C TYR A 406 -20.53 -30.05 -7.35
N ARG A 407 -21.31 -29.03 -7.67
CA ARG A 407 -21.78 -28.69 -9.00
C ARG A 407 -21.38 -27.27 -9.36
N LEU A 408 -20.91 -27.08 -10.57
CA LEU A 408 -20.64 -25.75 -11.09
C LEU A 408 -21.80 -25.32 -12.01
N VAL A 409 -22.45 -24.23 -11.66
CA VAL A 409 -23.51 -23.61 -12.45
C VAL A 409 -23.02 -22.26 -12.94
N LEU A 410 -23.11 -21.99 -14.24
CA LEU A 410 -22.74 -20.69 -14.80
C LEU A 410 -23.96 -19.78 -14.92
N ASP A 411 -23.76 -18.48 -14.70
CA ASP A 411 -24.76 -17.45 -14.96
C ASP A 411 -24.78 -17.11 -16.46
N VAL A 412 -25.44 -17.98 -17.23
CA VAL A 412 -25.62 -17.88 -18.70
C VAL A 412 -27.09 -17.92 -19.06
N ALA A 413 -27.40 -17.64 -20.32
CA ALA A 413 -28.77 -17.83 -20.83
C ALA A 413 -29.21 -19.28 -20.65
N THR A 414 -30.35 -19.49 -20.03
CA THR A 414 -30.91 -20.82 -19.73
C THR A 414 -32.35 -20.86 -20.11
N THR A 415 -32.77 -22.00 -20.67
CA THR A 415 -34.19 -22.26 -20.99
C THR A 415 -34.98 -22.38 -19.70
N ALA A 416 -36.18 -21.83 -19.66
CA ALA A 416 -37.06 -21.95 -18.50
C ALA A 416 -37.41 -23.42 -18.23
N SER A 417 -37.43 -23.78 -16.95
CA SER A 417 -37.90 -25.08 -16.46
C SER A 417 -39.38 -25.30 -16.84
N GLY A 418 -39.75 -26.53 -17.11
CA GLY A 418 -41.15 -26.90 -17.24
C GLY A 418 -41.96 -26.87 -15.93
N PHE A 419 -41.26 -26.71 -14.80
CA PHE A 419 -41.88 -26.52 -13.51
C PHE A 419 -41.87 -25.05 -13.11
N GLY A 420 -42.95 -24.55 -12.54
CA GLY A 420 -43.06 -23.17 -12.08
C GLY A 420 -43.78 -23.05 -10.74
N PHE A 421 -43.60 -21.88 -10.14
CA PHE A 421 -44.28 -21.58 -8.87
C PHE A 421 -45.55 -20.77 -9.12
N THR A 422 -46.59 -21.14 -8.44
CA THR A 422 -47.93 -20.51 -8.48
C THR A 422 -48.45 -20.37 -7.06
N GLU A 423 -49.54 -19.66 -6.88
CA GLU A 423 -50.21 -19.53 -5.60
C GLU A 423 -50.63 -20.88 -4.99
N SER A 424 -50.77 -21.94 -5.79
CA SER A 424 -51.16 -23.28 -5.33
C SER A 424 -50.02 -24.06 -4.68
N ASN A 425 -48.75 -23.75 -5.01
CA ASN A 425 -47.61 -24.46 -4.49
C ASN A 425 -46.67 -23.57 -3.66
N ILE A 426 -46.92 -22.25 -3.55
CA ILE A 426 -46.28 -21.37 -2.61
C ILE A 426 -47.02 -21.41 -1.28
N THR A 427 -46.26 -21.67 -0.18
CA THR A 427 -46.82 -21.73 1.18
C THR A 427 -46.41 -20.49 1.97
N GLY A 428 -47.32 -19.99 2.79
CA GLY A 428 -47.03 -18.89 3.71
C GLY A 428 -46.72 -17.54 3.08
N SER A 429 -45.99 -16.70 3.80
CA SER A 429 -45.65 -15.37 3.40
C SER A 429 -44.47 -15.36 2.39
N TRP A 430 -44.57 -14.50 1.43
CA TRP A 430 -43.46 -14.27 0.52
C TRP A 430 -42.99 -12.82 0.58
N VAL A 431 -41.73 -12.61 0.26
CA VAL A 431 -41.06 -11.31 0.31
C VAL A 431 -40.55 -10.96 -1.07
N ILE A 432 -40.96 -9.80 -1.55
CA ILE A 432 -40.41 -9.19 -2.76
C ILE A 432 -39.50 -8.06 -2.30
N SER A 433 -38.24 -8.13 -2.69
CA SER A 433 -37.28 -7.06 -2.49
C SER A 433 -36.76 -6.56 -3.84
N GLN A 434 -36.54 -5.26 -3.95
CA GLN A 434 -35.93 -4.66 -5.12
C GLN A 434 -34.62 -3.99 -4.75
N ALA A 435 -33.61 -4.25 -5.53
CA ALA A 435 -32.32 -3.59 -5.35
C ALA A 435 -32.48 -2.06 -5.42
N GLY A 436 -31.89 -1.36 -4.47
CA GLY A 436 -31.89 0.10 -4.42
C GLY A 436 -31.15 0.73 -5.58
N LYS A 437 -31.27 2.07 -5.73
CA LYS A 437 -30.61 2.84 -6.80
C LYS A 437 -29.09 2.61 -6.86
N ARG A 438 -28.44 2.39 -5.72
CA ARG A 438 -27.00 2.11 -5.62
C ARG A 438 -26.56 0.79 -6.27
N ALA A 439 -27.47 -0.14 -6.46
CA ALA A 439 -27.19 -1.43 -7.08
C ALA A 439 -27.52 -1.46 -8.58
N LYS A 440 -27.92 -0.34 -9.18
CA LYS A 440 -28.15 -0.17 -10.61
C LYS A 440 -26.97 0.56 -11.21
N TYR A 441 -26.38 -0.02 -12.24
CA TYR A 441 -25.19 0.54 -12.88
C TYR A 441 -25.49 0.96 -14.32
N ASN A 442 -24.83 2.00 -14.80
CA ASN A 442 -24.76 2.37 -16.20
C ASN A 442 -23.29 2.42 -16.69
N ARG A 443 -22.34 2.23 -15.77
CA ARG A 443 -20.92 2.05 -16.06
C ARG A 443 -20.36 0.94 -15.18
N VAL A 444 -19.53 0.08 -15.77
CA VAL A 444 -18.77 -0.94 -15.03
C VAL A 444 -17.32 -0.85 -15.45
N THR A 445 -16.44 -0.75 -14.48
CA THR A 445 -14.98 -0.76 -14.66
C THR A 445 -14.45 -2.08 -14.12
N ALA A 446 -13.94 -2.93 -15.02
CA ALA A 446 -13.40 -4.24 -14.71
C ALA A 446 -11.86 -4.18 -14.66
N GLY A 447 -11.28 -4.47 -13.52
CA GLY A 447 -9.84 -4.67 -13.34
C GLY A 447 -9.43 -6.05 -13.83
N PHE A 448 -8.38 -6.14 -14.64
CA PHE A 448 -7.83 -7.39 -15.15
C PHE A 448 -6.31 -7.27 -15.33
N TYR A 449 -5.61 -8.37 -15.63
CA TYR A 449 -4.17 -8.36 -15.91
C TYR A 449 -3.91 -8.38 -17.41
N ASN A 450 -3.14 -7.40 -17.92
CA ASN A 450 -2.90 -7.26 -19.34
C ASN A 450 -1.53 -7.82 -19.77
N PRO A 451 -1.48 -8.95 -20.50
CA PRO A 451 -0.23 -9.51 -21.01
C PRO A 451 0.56 -8.53 -21.88
N ALA A 452 -0.12 -7.70 -22.69
CA ALA A 452 0.52 -6.70 -23.55
C ALA A 452 1.20 -5.57 -22.74
N LYS A 453 0.78 -5.37 -21.49
CA LYS A 453 1.41 -4.46 -20.53
C LYS A 453 2.26 -5.21 -19.51
N LYS A 454 2.93 -6.29 -19.93
CA LYS A 454 3.79 -7.12 -19.07
C LYS A 454 3.08 -7.66 -17.83
N TRP A 455 1.81 -8.06 -17.98
CA TRP A 455 0.94 -8.55 -16.90
C TRP A 455 0.66 -7.56 -15.78
N GLN A 456 0.78 -6.27 -16.05
CA GLN A 456 0.37 -5.24 -15.10
C GLN A 456 -1.16 -5.15 -15.03
N PRO A 457 -1.72 -4.70 -13.90
CA PRO A 457 -3.15 -4.41 -13.77
C PRO A 457 -3.60 -3.39 -14.82
N ASP A 458 -4.73 -3.63 -15.43
CA ASP A 458 -5.34 -2.76 -16.42
C ASP A 458 -6.86 -2.69 -16.21
N LEU A 459 -7.53 -1.73 -16.80
CA LEU A 459 -8.95 -1.48 -16.63
C LEU A 459 -9.68 -1.58 -17.97
N ALA A 460 -10.76 -2.33 -17.98
CA ALA A 460 -11.71 -2.38 -19.07
C ALA A 460 -13.02 -1.71 -18.64
N MET A 461 -13.39 -0.61 -19.28
CA MET A 461 -14.61 0.14 -18.97
C MET A 461 -15.70 -0.18 -19.97
N VAL A 462 -16.89 -0.42 -19.45
CA VAL A 462 -18.12 -0.59 -20.22
C VAL A 462 -19.14 0.43 -19.74
N GLU A 463 -19.67 1.24 -20.64
CA GLU A 463 -20.69 2.25 -20.35
C GLU A 463 -21.86 2.14 -21.31
N SER A 464 -23.07 2.30 -20.80
CA SER A 464 -24.29 2.40 -21.61
C SER A 464 -24.82 3.83 -21.57
N THR A 465 -24.67 4.56 -22.67
CA THR A 465 -25.21 5.93 -22.83
C THR A 465 -26.71 5.97 -22.71
N ALA A 466 -27.41 4.95 -23.20
CA ALA A 466 -28.87 4.83 -23.10
C ALA A 466 -29.33 4.69 -21.65
N LEU A 467 -28.67 3.83 -20.85
CA LEU A 467 -28.97 3.67 -19.42
C LEU A 467 -28.61 4.94 -18.64
N ARG A 468 -27.51 5.59 -19.00
CA ARG A 468 -27.12 6.86 -18.37
C ARG A 468 -28.14 7.95 -18.62
N ALA A 469 -28.71 8.02 -19.85
CA ALA A 469 -29.80 8.94 -20.15
C ALA A 469 -31.05 8.64 -19.31
N THR A 470 -31.43 7.37 -19.17
CA THR A 470 -32.52 6.93 -18.28
C THR A 470 -32.29 7.29 -16.80
N ASP A 471 -31.05 7.33 -16.38
CA ASP A 471 -30.64 7.71 -15.03
C ASP A 471 -30.40 9.23 -14.87
N ASN A 472 -30.99 10.05 -15.72
CA ASN A 472 -30.89 11.52 -15.72
C ASN A 472 -29.43 12.04 -15.88
N GLY A 473 -28.63 11.37 -16.67
CA GLY A 473 -27.21 11.71 -16.89
C GLY A 473 -26.27 11.33 -15.79
N LEU A 474 -26.75 10.83 -14.64
CA LEU A 474 -25.92 10.40 -13.53
C LEU A 474 -25.08 9.20 -13.92
N ILE A 475 -23.80 9.21 -13.50
CA ILE A 475 -22.92 8.07 -13.62
C ILE A 475 -23.12 7.18 -12.38
N LEU A 476 -23.61 5.98 -12.61
CA LEU A 476 -23.76 4.93 -11.61
C LEU A 476 -22.73 3.85 -11.95
N GLU A 477 -21.58 3.92 -11.28
CA GLU A 477 -20.43 3.06 -11.58
C GLU A 477 -20.30 1.91 -10.59
N ALA A 478 -19.99 0.72 -11.13
CA ALA A 478 -19.47 -0.39 -10.35
C ALA A 478 -18.03 -0.70 -10.75
N LYS A 479 -17.21 -1.09 -9.78
CA LYS A 479 -15.88 -1.63 -10.01
C LYS A 479 -15.90 -3.11 -9.67
N ILE A 480 -15.33 -3.93 -10.56
CA ILE A 480 -15.20 -5.37 -10.37
C ILE A 480 -13.74 -5.76 -10.61
N ASP A 481 -13.22 -6.70 -9.82
CA ASP A 481 -11.87 -7.24 -9.99
C ASP A 481 -11.94 -8.66 -10.54
N LEU A 482 -11.18 -8.91 -11.60
CA LEU A 482 -11.13 -10.17 -12.32
C LEU A 482 -9.68 -10.72 -12.29
N PRO A 483 -9.22 -11.28 -11.14
CA PRO A 483 -7.82 -11.63 -10.93
C PRO A 483 -7.32 -12.75 -11.83
N PHE A 484 -8.22 -13.54 -12.43
CA PHE A 484 -7.89 -14.62 -13.35
C PHE A 484 -8.23 -14.31 -14.81
N THR A 485 -8.58 -13.07 -15.15
CA THR A 485 -8.85 -12.64 -16.51
C THR A 485 -7.65 -11.88 -17.06
N ALA A 486 -7.15 -12.29 -18.23
CA ALA A 486 -5.99 -11.70 -18.87
C ALA A 486 -6.29 -11.05 -20.23
N ASN A 487 -7.55 -10.82 -20.55
CA ASN A 487 -7.97 -10.28 -21.84
C ASN A 487 -9.04 -9.21 -21.66
N SER A 488 -8.83 -8.03 -22.27
CA SER A 488 -9.72 -6.89 -22.14
C SER A 488 -11.14 -7.14 -22.67
N TYR A 489 -11.27 -7.95 -23.71
CA TYR A 489 -12.59 -8.25 -24.28
C TYR A 489 -13.40 -9.18 -23.38
N ARG A 490 -12.74 -10.14 -22.73
CA ARG A 490 -13.38 -10.98 -21.70
C ARG A 490 -13.80 -10.13 -20.49
N ALA A 491 -12.94 -9.21 -20.06
CA ALA A 491 -13.26 -8.28 -18.99
C ALA A 491 -14.46 -7.35 -19.35
N GLN A 492 -14.49 -6.84 -20.57
CA GLN A 492 -15.62 -6.07 -21.09
C GLN A 492 -16.91 -6.91 -21.15
N ASN A 493 -16.83 -8.16 -21.62
CA ASN A 493 -17.98 -9.06 -21.67
C ASN A 493 -18.56 -9.30 -20.27
N ILE A 494 -17.73 -9.63 -19.29
CA ILE A 494 -18.16 -9.81 -17.89
C ILE A 494 -18.72 -8.50 -17.34
N GLY A 495 -18.09 -7.37 -17.62
CA GLY A 495 -18.57 -6.04 -17.23
C GLY A 495 -19.93 -5.70 -17.82
N GLN A 496 -20.14 -5.98 -19.09
CA GLN A 496 -21.43 -5.76 -19.77
C GLN A 496 -22.56 -6.62 -19.19
N LEU A 497 -22.28 -7.90 -18.98
CA LEU A 497 -23.24 -8.81 -18.34
C LEU A 497 -23.60 -8.34 -16.92
N THR A 498 -22.62 -7.85 -16.16
CA THR A 498 -22.81 -7.27 -14.82
C THR A 498 -23.67 -6.00 -14.88
N LEU A 499 -23.40 -5.13 -15.85
CA LEU A 499 -24.18 -3.92 -16.09
C LEU A 499 -25.63 -4.25 -16.42
N ASN A 500 -25.84 -5.15 -17.40
CA ASN A 500 -27.17 -5.58 -17.82
C ASN A 500 -27.96 -6.21 -16.66
N GLN A 501 -27.30 -7.10 -15.90
CA GLN A 501 -27.89 -7.80 -14.76
C GLN A 501 -28.35 -6.84 -13.66
N SER A 502 -27.64 -5.73 -13.46
CA SER A 502 -27.97 -4.74 -12.42
C SER A 502 -29.34 -4.10 -12.61
N ARG A 503 -29.91 -4.18 -13.82
CA ARG A 503 -31.21 -3.63 -14.15
C ARG A 503 -32.35 -4.55 -13.77
N TYR A 504 -32.08 -5.84 -13.56
CA TYR A 504 -33.04 -6.86 -13.16
C TYR A 504 -32.82 -7.20 -11.67
N GLY A 505 -33.28 -6.32 -10.81
CA GLY A 505 -32.96 -6.33 -9.37
C GLY A 505 -34.05 -6.85 -8.46
N LEU A 506 -35.13 -7.49 -8.99
CA LEU A 506 -36.12 -8.11 -8.14
C LEU A 506 -35.61 -9.43 -7.58
N VAL A 507 -35.76 -9.58 -6.27
CA VAL A 507 -35.49 -10.83 -5.56
C VAL A 507 -36.74 -11.22 -4.82
N VAL A 508 -37.15 -12.48 -4.97
CA VAL A 508 -38.29 -13.08 -4.27
C VAL A 508 -37.81 -14.16 -3.33
N LYS A 509 -38.42 -14.19 -2.18
CA LYS A 509 -38.17 -15.20 -1.14
C LYS A 509 -39.50 -15.73 -0.69
N PHE A 510 -39.68 -17.06 -0.70
CA PHE A 510 -40.91 -17.71 -0.30
C PHE A 510 -40.65 -19.16 0.12
N SER A 511 -41.57 -19.73 0.87
CA SER A 511 -41.63 -21.17 1.06
C SER A 511 -42.61 -21.81 0.05
N ALA A 512 -42.31 -23.02 -0.36
CA ALA A 512 -43.14 -23.83 -1.25
C ALA A 512 -43.34 -25.24 -0.71
N PHE A 513 -44.28 -25.96 -1.26
CA PHE A 513 -44.39 -27.38 -0.98
C PHE A 513 -43.20 -28.17 -1.50
N GLN A 514 -43.07 -29.43 -1.11
CA GLN A 514 -41.96 -30.32 -1.50
C GLN A 514 -41.77 -30.45 -3.02
N GLU A 515 -42.77 -30.12 -3.83
CA GLU A 515 -42.66 -30.03 -5.30
C GLU A 515 -41.55 -29.04 -5.76
N GLY A 516 -41.22 -28.06 -4.91
CA GLY A 516 -40.10 -27.14 -5.13
C GLY A 516 -38.74 -27.82 -5.27
N LEU A 517 -38.59 -29.05 -4.79
CA LEU A 517 -37.40 -29.89 -4.94
C LEU A 517 -37.20 -30.40 -6.38
N ARG A 518 -38.16 -30.17 -7.29
CA ARG A 518 -37.98 -30.44 -8.73
C ARG A 518 -37.06 -29.46 -9.39
N CYS A 519 -36.74 -28.36 -8.70
CA CYS A 519 -35.83 -27.34 -9.17
C CYS A 519 -34.48 -27.44 -8.46
N GLU A 520 -33.47 -26.99 -9.12
CA GLU A 520 -32.12 -26.83 -8.59
C GLU A 520 -31.67 -25.36 -8.67
N VAL A 521 -30.62 -25.04 -7.94
CA VAL A 521 -30.05 -23.71 -8.02
C VAL A 521 -29.46 -23.48 -9.40
N GLY A 522 -29.71 -22.31 -9.94
CA GLY A 522 -29.37 -21.95 -11.32
C GLY A 522 -30.48 -22.15 -12.31
N ASP A 523 -31.51 -22.96 -11.98
CA ASP A 523 -32.69 -23.12 -12.83
C ASP A 523 -33.44 -21.80 -13.01
N VAL A 524 -33.98 -21.61 -14.19
CA VAL A 524 -34.90 -20.52 -14.51
C VAL A 524 -36.32 -21.02 -14.43
N VAL A 525 -37.10 -20.45 -13.54
CA VAL A 525 -38.48 -20.90 -13.27
C VAL A 525 -39.50 -19.78 -13.54
N PRO A 526 -40.65 -20.06 -14.14
CA PRO A 526 -41.76 -19.12 -14.23
C PRO A 526 -42.46 -19.02 -12.86
N ILE A 527 -42.73 -17.80 -12.44
CA ILE A 527 -43.54 -17.50 -11.26
C ILE A 527 -44.80 -16.78 -11.69
N THR A 528 -45.98 -17.31 -11.33
CA THR A 528 -47.27 -16.72 -11.53
C THR A 528 -47.92 -16.39 -10.20
N HIS A 529 -48.27 -15.13 -9.97
CA HIS A 529 -48.89 -14.68 -8.72
C HIS A 529 -49.72 -13.43 -8.93
N SER A 530 -50.94 -13.45 -8.43
CA SER A 530 -51.95 -12.38 -8.68
C SER A 530 -51.55 -11.04 -8.03
N THR A 531 -51.01 -11.07 -6.80
CA THR A 531 -50.69 -9.82 -6.05
C THR A 531 -49.75 -8.89 -6.79
N PRO A 532 -48.55 -9.30 -7.28
CA PRO A 532 -47.71 -8.48 -8.12
C PRO A 532 -48.12 -8.48 -9.59
N GLY A 533 -49.17 -9.19 -9.96
CA GLY A 533 -49.67 -9.30 -11.33
C GLY A 533 -48.71 -10.04 -12.27
N TRP A 534 -47.98 -11.02 -11.78
CA TRP A 534 -47.06 -11.79 -12.60
C TRP A 534 -47.74 -12.98 -13.27
N SER A 535 -47.54 -13.09 -14.55
CA SER A 535 -47.93 -14.21 -15.38
C SER A 535 -46.70 -14.86 -15.97
N ALA A 536 -46.26 -15.98 -15.47
CA ALA A 536 -45.09 -16.72 -15.89
C ALA A 536 -43.82 -15.85 -15.96
N LYS A 537 -43.68 -14.90 -15.03
CA LYS A 537 -42.48 -14.07 -14.95
C LYS A 537 -41.27 -14.93 -14.54
N LEU A 538 -40.18 -14.81 -15.28
CA LEU A 538 -39.02 -15.68 -15.11
C LEU A 538 -38.11 -15.21 -13.99
N PHE A 539 -37.70 -16.15 -13.15
CA PHE A 539 -36.74 -15.97 -12.09
C PHE A 539 -35.69 -17.08 -12.11
N ARG A 540 -34.46 -16.74 -11.79
CA ARG A 540 -33.38 -17.72 -11.57
C ARG A 540 -33.32 -18.07 -10.12
N ILE A 541 -33.32 -19.34 -9.78
CA ILE A 541 -33.21 -19.85 -8.43
C ILE A 541 -31.78 -19.61 -7.94
N MET A 542 -31.68 -18.93 -6.82
CA MET A 542 -30.40 -18.60 -6.17
C MET A 542 -30.15 -19.45 -4.94
N GLN A 543 -31.20 -19.92 -4.28
CA GLN A 543 -31.12 -20.76 -3.08
C GLN A 543 -32.35 -21.65 -2.96
N ILE A 544 -32.11 -22.89 -2.57
CA ILE A 544 -33.15 -23.84 -2.15
C ILE A 544 -32.73 -24.44 -0.83
N GLU A 545 -33.64 -24.46 0.13
CA GLU A 545 -33.41 -25.01 1.46
C GLU A 545 -34.63 -25.81 1.90
N ILE A 546 -34.41 -27.00 2.41
CA ILE A 546 -35.48 -27.81 3.03
C ILE A 546 -35.56 -27.42 4.50
N LYS A 547 -36.72 -26.95 4.93
CA LYS A 547 -36.96 -26.59 6.33
C LYS A 547 -37.40 -27.83 7.13
N ASP A 548 -37.33 -27.68 8.46
CA ASP A 548 -37.74 -28.77 9.41
C ASP A 548 -39.21 -29.18 9.27
N ASN A 549 -40.05 -28.32 8.70
CA ASN A 549 -41.46 -28.59 8.43
C ASN A 549 -41.74 -29.18 7.04
N ASP A 550 -40.72 -29.71 6.36
CA ASP A 550 -40.78 -30.25 5.02
C ASP A 550 -41.14 -29.23 3.92
N GLU A 551 -41.17 -27.93 4.23
CA GLU A 551 -41.30 -26.88 3.23
C GLU A 551 -39.96 -26.63 2.56
N VAL A 552 -40.02 -26.16 1.32
CA VAL A 552 -38.87 -25.77 0.55
C VAL A 552 -38.78 -24.22 0.48
N TYR A 553 -37.78 -23.68 1.16
CA TYR A 553 -37.52 -22.25 1.07
C TYR A 553 -36.73 -21.91 -0.20
N VAL A 554 -37.25 -20.98 -0.97
CA VAL A 554 -36.72 -20.58 -2.26
C VAL A 554 -36.36 -19.11 -2.24
N VAL A 555 -35.16 -18.79 -2.68
CA VAL A 555 -34.73 -17.43 -3.05
C VAL A 555 -34.48 -17.40 -4.54
N ALA A 556 -35.17 -16.53 -5.25
CA ALA A 556 -35.01 -16.41 -6.69
C ALA A 556 -34.86 -14.95 -7.11
N ARG A 557 -33.97 -14.71 -8.10
CA ARG A 557 -33.71 -13.41 -8.68
C ARG A 557 -34.34 -13.31 -10.06
N GLU A 558 -34.88 -12.14 -10.38
CA GLU A 558 -35.43 -11.83 -11.71
C GLU A 558 -34.47 -12.22 -12.82
N TYR A 559 -35.00 -12.92 -13.82
CA TYR A 559 -34.25 -13.39 -14.96
C TYR A 559 -34.81 -12.76 -16.24
N SER A 560 -33.93 -12.35 -17.16
CA SER A 560 -34.25 -11.98 -18.52
C SER A 560 -33.14 -12.48 -19.43
N ALA A 561 -33.55 -13.14 -20.54
CA ALA A 561 -32.60 -13.58 -21.56
C ALA A 561 -31.85 -12.40 -22.23
N SER A 562 -32.42 -11.21 -22.21
CA SER A 562 -31.79 -10.00 -22.76
C SER A 562 -30.50 -9.59 -22.02
N VAL A 563 -30.33 -10.03 -20.76
CA VAL A 563 -29.08 -9.81 -20.00
C VAL A 563 -27.90 -10.40 -20.74
N TYR A 564 -28.08 -11.57 -21.35
CA TYR A 564 -27.04 -12.37 -22.00
C TYR A 564 -26.85 -12.08 -23.48
N THR A 565 -27.47 -11.01 -23.98
CA THR A 565 -27.22 -10.55 -25.33
C THR A 565 -25.76 -10.10 -25.45
N GLN A 566 -25.07 -10.63 -26.46
CA GLN A 566 -23.66 -10.32 -26.68
C GLN A 566 -23.45 -8.81 -26.83
N ALA A 567 -22.47 -8.31 -26.09
CA ALA A 567 -22.08 -6.91 -26.16
C ALA A 567 -21.37 -6.58 -27.48
N VAL A 568 -21.52 -5.35 -27.92
CA VAL A 568 -20.59 -4.77 -28.90
C VAL A 568 -19.35 -4.36 -28.10
N LEU A 569 -18.28 -5.16 -28.19
CA LEU A 569 -17.04 -4.90 -27.51
C LEU A 569 -16.29 -3.74 -28.16
N SER A 570 -15.70 -2.88 -27.36
CA SER A 570 -14.85 -1.81 -27.88
C SER A 570 -13.43 -2.32 -28.10
N PRO A 571 -12.71 -1.86 -29.13
CA PRO A 571 -11.30 -2.14 -29.27
C PRO A 571 -10.56 -1.77 -27.97
N ALA A 572 -9.60 -2.58 -27.55
CA ALA A 572 -8.69 -2.18 -26.49
C ALA A 572 -8.05 -0.85 -26.91
N ALA A 573 -8.04 0.14 -26.02
CA ALA A 573 -7.36 1.39 -26.30
C ALA A 573 -5.87 1.08 -26.52
N VAL A 574 -5.45 1.05 -27.76
CA VAL A 574 -4.04 1.04 -28.12
C VAL A 574 -3.55 2.45 -27.81
N ILE A 575 -2.87 2.60 -26.71
CA ILE A 575 -2.08 3.81 -26.49
C ILE A 575 -0.98 3.72 -27.56
N ALA A 576 -1.16 4.49 -28.62
CA ALA A 576 -0.15 4.57 -29.64
C ALA A 576 1.13 5.10 -28.98
N GLN A 577 2.12 4.23 -28.83
CA GLN A 577 3.45 4.60 -28.32
C GLN A 577 4.27 5.43 -29.34
N SER A 578 3.61 5.83 -30.43
CA SER A 578 4.24 6.56 -31.55
C SER A 578 4.84 7.93 -31.19
N ASN A 579 4.60 8.43 -29.95
CA ASN A 579 5.15 9.71 -29.50
C ASN A 579 6.21 9.56 -28.41
N LEU A 580 6.62 8.35 -28.05
CA LEU A 580 7.76 8.19 -27.17
C LEU A 580 9.04 8.44 -27.97
N PRO A 581 9.93 9.33 -27.49
CA PRO A 581 11.20 9.54 -28.12
C PRO A 581 12.03 8.25 -28.13
N ASP A 582 13.01 8.19 -29.04
CA ASP A 582 13.92 7.06 -29.11
C ASP A 582 14.66 6.90 -27.77
N PRO A 583 14.50 5.79 -27.04
CA PRO A 583 15.14 5.60 -25.74
C PRO A 583 16.67 5.55 -25.83
N PHE A 584 17.25 5.32 -26.99
CA PHE A 584 18.69 5.33 -27.22
C PHE A 584 19.25 6.70 -27.59
N SER A 585 18.39 7.69 -27.80
CA SER A 585 18.76 9.07 -28.06
C SER A 585 18.51 9.93 -26.83
N VAL A 586 19.55 10.23 -26.07
CA VAL A 586 19.45 11.04 -24.85
C VAL A 586 19.94 12.46 -25.13
N PRO A 587 19.09 13.49 -25.00
CA PRO A 587 19.51 14.88 -25.22
C PRO A 587 20.52 15.33 -24.17
N ALA A 588 21.36 16.27 -24.54
CA ALA A 588 22.27 16.93 -23.60
C ALA A 588 21.45 17.67 -22.52
N VAL A 589 21.97 17.71 -21.32
CA VAL A 589 21.35 18.47 -20.22
C VAL A 589 21.47 19.97 -20.53
N SER A 590 20.33 20.67 -20.44
CA SER A 590 20.25 22.12 -20.69
C SER A 590 20.28 22.92 -19.39
N GLY A 591 20.55 24.22 -19.49
CA GLY A 591 20.45 25.13 -18.35
C GLY A 591 21.54 24.90 -17.29
N LEU A 592 22.72 24.40 -17.67
CA LEU A 592 23.83 24.24 -16.72
C LEU A 592 24.18 25.59 -16.09
N THR A 593 24.11 25.65 -14.77
CA THR A 593 24.54 26.79 -13.94
C THR A 593 25.52 26.31 -12.90
N LEU A 594 26.58 27.08 -12.70
CA LEU A 594 27.61 26.78 -11.71
C LEU A 594 27.73 27.99 -10.79
N THR A 595 27.48 27.76 -9.51
CA THR A 595 27.59 28.82 -8.50
C THR A 595 28.44 28.35 -7.33
N SER A 596 29.18 29.31 -6.76
CA SER A 596 29.99 29.10 -5.56
C SER A 596 29.98 30.40 -4.76
N GLY A 597 29.97 30.32 -3.44
CA GLY A 597 29.94 31.49 -2.57
C GLY A 597 29.36 31.09 -1.21
N THR A 598 29.03 32.07 -0.37
CA THR A 598 28.55 31.87 1.00
C THR A 598 27.24 31.06 1.04
N SER A 599 26.35 31.25 0.06
CA SER A 599 25.09 30.47 -0.04
C SER A 599 25.29 28.97 -0.33
N GLU A 600 26.46 28.59 -0.84
CA GLU A 600 26.79 27.25 -1.29
C GLU A 600 27.73 26.50 -0.31
N LEU A 601 28.06 27.07 0.83
CA LEU A 601 28.88 26.43 1.83
C LEU A 601 28.17 25.22 2.47
N LEU A 602 28.96 24.24 2.90
CA LEU A 602 28.44 23.05 3.62
C LEU A 602 29.06 22.97 5.01
N ARG A 603 28.23 22.88 6.02
CA ARG A 603 28.65 22.62 7.37
C ARG A 603 28.66 21.11 7.63
N LEU A 604 29.81 20.61 8.08
CA LEU A 604 29.97 19.21 8.46
C LEU A 604 29.51 18.97 9.90
N ALA A 605 29.35 17.70 10.26
CA ALA A 605 28.89 17.29 11.61
C ALA A 605 29.83 17.71 12.75
N ASP A 606 31.12 17.90 12.45
CA ASP A 606 32.13 18.40 13.39
C ASP A 606 32.11 19.94 13.55
N GLY A 607 31.20 20.62 12.83
CA GLY A 607 31.06 22.06 12.82
C GLY A 607 31.96 22.78 11.82
N SER A 608 32.89 22.10 11.15
CA SER A 608 33.72 22.69 10.09
C SER A 608 32.87 23.00 8.87
N VAL A 609 33.21 24.07 8.16
CA VAL A 609 32.53 24.49 6.94
C VAL A 609 33.46 24.32 5.75
N ILE A 610 32.97 23.67 4.72
CA ILE A 610 33.70 23.44 3.46
C ILE A 610 33.03 24.13 2.32
N SER A 611 33.86 24.62 1.39
CA SER A 611 33.40 25.20 0.15
C SER A 611 32.95 24.12 -0.82
N ARG A 612 31.92 24.44 -1.61
CA ARG A 612 31.42 23.55 -2.64
C ARG A 612 30.93 24.36 -3.85
N ILE A 613 30.83 23.70 -4.98
CA ILE A 613 30.22 24.26 -6.18
C ILE A 613 28.82 23.65 -6.29
N ARG A 614 27.83 24.53 -6.42
CA ARG A 614 26.49 24.11 -6.79
C ARG A 614 26.41 23.98 -8.31
N VAL A 615 26.00 22.79 -8.75
CA VAL A 615 25.80 22.49 -10.18
C VAL A 615 24.29 22.40 -10.37
N GLY A 616 23.71 23.39 -11.05
CA GLY A 616 22.28 23.40 -11.36
C GLY A 616 22.04 23.10 -12.83
N TRP A 617 20.89 22.52 -13.13
CA TRP A 617 20.45 22.27 -14.50
C TRP A 617 18.92 22.32 -14.60
N THR A 618 18.42 22.47 -15.82
CA THR A 618 16.99 22.33 -16.09
C THR A 618 16.64 20.86 -16.14
N ALA A 619 15.68 20.43 -15.31
CA ALA A 619 15.21 19.05 -15.29
C ALA A 619 14.77 18.63 -16.72
N PRO A 620 15.25 17.49 -17.23
CA PRO A 620 14.85 17.01 -18.54
C PRO A 620 13.34 16.78 -18.64
N THR A 621 12.74 17.18 -19.74
CA THR A 621 11.31 16.98 -20.01
C THR A 621 11.05 15.73 -20.84
N GLU A 622 12.07 15.13 -21.41
CA GLU A 622 11.99 13.89 -22.17
C GLU A 622 11.68 12.72 -21.22
N VAL A 623 10.75 11.86 -21.60
CA VAL A 623 10.12 10.83 -20.74
C VAL A 623 11.15 9.89 -20.10
N TYR A 624 12.16 9.46 -20.86
CA TYR A 624 13.18 8.53 -20.35
C TYR A 624 14.27 9.24 -19.54
N ALA A 625 14.61 10.48 -19.88
CA ALA A 625 15.61 11.25 -19.18
C ALA A 625 15.04 11.88 -17.88
N GLN A 626 13.75 12.22 -17.84
CA GLN A 626 13.08 12.78 -16.67
C GLN A 626 13.16 11.87 -15.44
N LYS A 627 12.99 10.56 -15.64
CA LYS A 627 13.10 9.52 -14.60
C LYS A 627 14.50 8.89 -14.53
N GLY A 628 15.46 9.47 -15.24
CA GLY A 628 16.84 9.06 -15.26
C GLY A 628 17.71 9.76 -14.22
N GLN A 629 18.99 9.79 -14.49
CA GLN A 629 20.02 10.34 -13.61
C GLN A 629 20.85 11.37 -14.36
N VAL A 630 21.58 12.23 -13.64
CA VAL A 630 22.60 13.10 -14.16
C VAL A 630 23.94 12.74 -13.54
N GLU A 631 24.90 12.39 -14.37
CA GLU A 631 26.30 12.15 -14.00
C GLU A 631 27.05 13.46 -13.99
N VAL A 632 27.72 13.76 -12.87
CA VAL A 632 28.51 14.97 -12.65
C VAL A 632 29.99 14.60 -12.53
N GLN A 633 30.85 15.30 -13.28
CA GLN A 633 32.28 15.16 -13.16
C GLN A 633 32.94 16.52 -13.04
N THR A 634 34.05 16.59 -12.32
CA THR A 634 34.83 17.78 -12.10
C THR A 634 36.29 17.59 -12.46
N GLN A 635 36.97 18.70 -12.76
CA GLN A 635 38.40 18.77 -13.04
C GLN A 635 38.90 20.12 -12.54
N ALA A 636 39.89 20.16 -11.63
CA ALA A 636 40.58 21.39 -11.37
C ALA A 636 41.28 21.87 -12.66
N THR A 637 41.29 23.16 -12.95
CA THR A 637 41.88 23.66 -14.20
C THR A 637 43.38 23.39 -14.30
N THR A 638 44.03 23.04 -13.20
CA THR A 638 45.43 22.60 -13.11
C THR A 638 45.60 21.11 -13.43
N ASP A 639 44.52 20.32 -13.46
CA ASP A 639 44.57 18.87 -13.58
C ASP A 639 44.31 18.40 -15.01
N LEU A 640 44.85 17.23 -15.37
CA LEU A 640 44.73 16.67 -16.72
C LEU A 640 43.52 15.69 -16.85
N GLY A 641 42.91 15.30 -15.76
CA GLY A 641 41.86 14.25 -15.75
C GLY A 641 40.55 14.66 -15.10
N TRP A 642 39.44 14.09 -15.58
CA TRP A 642 38.13 14.27 -14.99
C TRP A 642 37.89 13.30 -13.82
N SER A 643 37.47 13.80 -12.69
CA SER A 643 37.09 13.03 -11.53
C SER A 643 35.57 12.90 -11.42
N PRO A 644 35.03 11.71 -11.22
CA PRO A 644 33.59 11.54 -10.95
C PRO A 644 33.24 12.18 -9.60
N VAL A 645 32.10 12.86 -9.56
CA VAL A 645 31.60 13.50 -8.33
C VAL A 645 30.39 12.72 -7.82
N ASP A 646 29.33 12.65 -8.64
CA ASP A 646 28.06 12.03 -8.21
C ASP A 646 27.22 11.62 -9.43
N ILE A 647 26.24 10.75 -9.17
CA ILE A 647 25.18 10.40 -10.09
C ILE A 647 23.86 10.56 -9.34
N VAL A 648 23.11 11.60 -9.67
CA VAL A 648 21.89 11.99 -8.97
C VAL A 648 20.67 11.91 -9.87
N ALA A 649 19.47 11.84 -9.28
CA ALA A 649 18.23 11.84 -10.05
C ALA A 649 18.10 13.12 -10.88
N ALA A 650 17.72 12.97 -12.15
CA ALA A 650 17.67 14.08 -13.11
C ALA A 650 16.64 15.16 -12.71
N GLU A 651 15.58 14.76 -12.03
CA GLU A 651 14.51 15.64 -11.54
C GLU A 651 14.93 16.58 -10.41
N LEU A 652 16.03 16.26 -9.69
CA LEU A 652 16.53 17.11 -8.61
C LEU A 652 17.01 18.47 -9.11
N GLY A 653 17.51 18.56 -10.37
CA GLY A 653 17.98 19.81 -10.96
C GLY A 653 19.23 20.39 -10.29
N VAL A 654 19.84 19.69 -9.34
CA VAL A 654 20.98 20.17 -8.57
C VAL A 654 21.88 19.05 -8.06
N ALA A 655 23.18 19.30 -8.04
CA ALA A 655 24.22 18.50 -7.38
C ALA A 655 25.31 19.42 -6.82
N TRP A 656 26.18 18.87 -5.98
CA TRP A 656 27.27 19.64 -5.39
C TRP A 656 28.62 18.94 -5.61
N VAL A 657 29.61 19.73 -6.01
CA VAL A 657 31.00 19.31 -6.04
C VAL A 657 31.64 19.69 -4.70
N SER A 658 32.11 18.75 -3.94
CA SER A 658 32.68 18.97 -2.61
C SER A 658 33.63 17.82 -2.21
N PRO A 659 34.75 18.11 -1.53
CA PRO A 659 35.27 19.43 -1.17
C PRO A 659 35.97 20.10 -2.37
N VAL A 660 35.99 21.43 -2.39
CA VAL A 660 36.73 22.24 -3.38
C VAL A 660 37.59 23.26 -2.65
N GLN A 661 38.70 23.69 -3.30
CA GLN A 661 39.63 24.64 -2.74
C GLN A 661 39.20 26.08 -3.09
N ASP A 662 39.20 26.94 -2.07
CA ASP A 662 38.86 28.34 -2.22
C ASP A 662 39.87 29.08 -3.17
N GLY A 663 39.32 29.91 -4.02
CA GLY A 663 40.14 30.66 -5.03
C GLY A 663 40.51 29.83 -6.25
N ALA A 664 40.39 28.51 -6.24
CA ALA A 664 40.71 27.65 -7.38
C ALA A 664 39.59 27.65 -8.43
N SER A 665 39.93 27.42 -9.70
CA SER A 665 38.97 27.28 -10.79
C SER A 665 38.79 25.83 -11.17
N TYR A 666 37.52 25.44 -11.36
CA TYR A 666 37.12 24.08 -11.73
C TYR A 666 36.32 24.07 -13.02
N ASN A 667 36.62 23.11 -13.88
CA ASN A 667 35.75 22.69 -14.97
C ASN A 667 34.77 21.67 -14.43
N VAL A 668 33.50 21.84 -14.73
CA VAL A 668 32.43 20.89 -14.35
C VAL A 668 31.69 20.49 -15.60
N ARG A 669 31.45 19.20 -15.78
CA ARG A 669 30.59 18.66 -16.84
C ARG A 669 29.52 17.74 -16.32
N ILE A 670 28.38 17.79 -16.99
CA ILE A 670 27.23 16.95 -16.66
C ILE A 670 26.66 16.30 -17.90
N ARG A 671 26.08 15.10 -17.74
CA ARG A 671 25.30 14.46 -18.80
C ARG A 671 24.13 13.69 -18.21
N ALA A 672 23.04 13.58 -18.97
CA ALA A 672 21.93 12.74 -18.60
C ALA A 672 22.26 11.26 -18.83
N ILE A 673 21.76 10.42 -17.92
CA ILE A 673 21.63 8.98 -18.05
C ILE A 673 20.14 8.71 -17.96
N ASN A 674 19.55 8.16 -19.01
CA ASN A 674 18.11 7.90 -18.97
C ASN A 674 17.75 6.68 -18.09
N SER A 675 16.47 6.42 -17.93
CA SER A 675 15.94 5.34 -17.07
C SER A 675 16.37 3.93 -17.49
N ILE A 676 16.89 3.75 -18.70
CA ILE A 676 17.43 2.49 -19.22
C ILE A 676 18.96 2.45 -19.29
N GLY A 677 19.64 3.47 -18.74
CA GLY A 677 21.11 3.51 -18.60
C GLY A 677 21.88 4.08 -19.78
N VAL A 678 21.21 4.61 -20.82
CA VAL A 678 21.86 5.24 -21.97
C VAL A 678 22.34 6.64 -21.58
N ARG A 679 23.59 6.95 -21.95
CA ARG A 679 24.27 8.21 -21.61
C ARG A 679 24.20 9.22 -22.76
N GLY A 680 23.82 10.45 -22.44
CA GLY A 680 23.78 11.57 -23.36
C GLY A 680 25.14 12.28 -23.55
N ALA A 681 25.14 13.33 -24.38
CA ALA A 681 26.30 14.20 -24.56
C ALA A 681 26.59 15.03 -23.31
N TRP A 682 27.85 15.41 -23.13
CA TRP A 682 28.29 16.27 -22.04
C TRP A 682 27.93 17.75 -22.27
N SER A 683 27.39 18.39 -21.24
CA SER A 683 27.33 19.85 -21.06
C SER A 683 28.38 20.25 -20.05
N GLN A 684 29.16 21.31 -20.33
CA GLN A 684 30.29 21.71 -19.47
C GLN A 684 30.36 23.22 -19.25
N GLY A 685 30.95 23.61 -18.13
CA GLY A 685 31.24 25.02 -17.79
C GLY A 685 32.40 25.09 -16.81
N THR A 686 32.87 26.33 -16.58
CA THR A 686 33.98 26.64 -15.67
C THR A 686 33.48 27.59 -14.58
N VAL A 687 33.93 27.42 -13.33
CA VAL A 687 33.62 28.28 -12.21
C VAL A 687 34.83 28.46 -11.31
N GLN A 688 35.03 29.66 -10.81
CA GLN A 688 36.00 29.94 -9.75
C GLN A 688 35.30 29.80 -8.41
N VAL A 689 35.91 29.08 -7.49
CA VAL A 689 35.39 28.90 -6.14
C VAL A 689 35.61 30.17 -5.33
N VAL A 690 34.52 30.76 -4.91
CA VAL A 690 34.51 31.89 -3.99
C VAL A 690 34.37 31.36 -2.58
N GLY A 691 35.38 31.51 -1.76
CA GLY A 691 35.42 30.98 -0.42
C GLY A 691 34.76 31.86 0.63
N LYS A 692 35.04 31.56 1.89
CA LYS A 692 34.46 32.20 3.09
C LYS A 692 35.15 33.55 3.40
N THR A 693 35.06 34.54 2.55
CA THR A 693 35.71 35.80 2.81
C THR A 693 34.76 36.91 3.26
N ALA A 694 33.47 36.71 3.14
CA ALA A 694 32.48 37.70 3.54
C ALA A 694 32.10 37.53 5.00
N PRO A 695 31.98 38.63 5.77
CA PRO A 695 31.40 38.54 7.11
C PRO A 695 29.93 38.07 7.05
N PRO A 696 29.44 37.42 8.09
CA PRO A 696 28.04 36.90 8.14
C PRO A 696 27.04 38.05 8.08
N SER A 697 25.83 37.72 7.66
CA SER A 697 24.71 38.66 7.62
C SER A 697 24.43 39.25 9.01
N ASP A 698 23.95 40.49 9.05
CA ASP A 698 23.58 41.15 10.30
C ASP A 698 22.40 40.43 10.94
N VAL A 699 22.35 40.44 12.28
CA VAL A 699 21.22 39.91 13.05
C VAL A 699 19.98 40.76 12.76
N PRO A 700 18.88 40.20 12.20
CA PRO A 700 17.80 40.99 11.64
C PRO A 700 16.96 41.76 12.70
N TRP A 701 16.88 41.23 13.92
CA TRP A 701 16.21 41.89 15.03
C TRP A 701 16.68 41.30 16.37
N LEU A 702 16.50 42.08 17.45
CA LEU A 702 16.82 41.70 18.81
C LEU A 702 15.67 42.14 19.71
N ARG A 703 15.22 41.26 20.61
CA ARG A 703 14.16 41.51 21.59
C ARG A 703 14.59 40.99 22.94
N LEU A 704 14.18 41.74 23.96
CA LEU A 704 14.36 41.40 25.36
C LEU A 704 13.00 41.33 26.05
N ASP A 705 12.68 40.20 26.65
CA ASP A 705 11.45 39.94 27.39
C ASP A 705 11.82 39.53 28.81
N GLY A 706 11.77 40.46 29.75
CA GLY A 706 12.36 40.25 31.07
C GLY A 706 13.87 40.06 30.97
N GLU A 707 14.37 38.90 31.35
CA GLU A 707 15.79 38.50 31.25
C GLU A 707 16.07 37.61 30.03
N ARG A 708 15.06 37.34 29.22
CA ARG A 708 15.16 36.49 28.06
C ARG A 708 15.42 37.28 26.79
N LEU A 709 16.60 37.03 26.23
CA LEU A 709 17.02 37.64 25.00
C LEU A 709 16.64 36.76 23.83
N THR A 710 15.93 37.30 22.86
CA THR A 710 15.56 36.63 21.62
C THR A 710 16.04 37.43 20.42
N TRP A 711 16.54 36.73 19.39
CA TRP A 711 16.98 37.41 18.18
C TRP A 711 16.61 36.61 16.93
N GLY A 712 16.55 37.34 15.82
CA GLY A 712 16.31 36.74 14.55
C GLY A 712 17.48 35.86 14.11
N PRO A 713 17.19 34.63 13.61
CA PRO A 713 18.26 33.76 13.15
C PRO A 713 18.93 34.34 11.90
N VAL A 714 20.25 34.29 11.84
CA VAL A 714 21.05 34.47 10.65
C VAL A 714 21.12 33.11 9.97
N THR A 715 20.84 33.08 8.65
CA THR A 715 20.72 31.84 7.88
C THR A 715 22.03 31.42 7.21
N ASP A 716 23.11 32.15 7.46
CA ASP A 716 24.42 31.85 6.87
C ASP A 716 24.94 30.52 7.40
N ILE A 717 25.35 29.67 6.48
CA ILE A 717 25.64 28.27 6.80
C ILE A 717 26.94 28.10 7.57
N ASP A 718 27.84 29.05 7.46
CA ASP A 718 29.09 29.14 8.19
C ASP A 718 28.97 29.92 9.50
N LEU A 719 27.74 30.22 9.92
CA LEU A 719 27.51 30.86 11.20
C LEU A 719 28.05 29.95 12.33
N ALA A 720 29.03 30.47 13.08
CA ALA A 720 29.52 29.79 14.29
C ALA A 720 28.64 30.09 15.49
N GLY A 721 28.00 31.26 15.52
CA GLY A 721 27.15 31.68 16.62
C GLY A 721 26.99 33.19 16.69
N TYR A 722 26.60 33.64 17.86
CA TYR A 722 26.34 35.04 18.14
C TYR A 722 27.14 35.48 19.34
N ARG A 723 27.66 36.70 19.31
CA ARG A 723 28.35 37.37 20.41
C ARG A 723 27.45 38.46 20.92
N VAL A 724 27.22 38.47 22.23
CA VAL A 724 26.33 39.42 22.90
C VAL A 724 27.13 40.26 23.89
N ARG A 725 26.94 41.57 23.79
CA ARG A 725 27.61 42.54 24.64
C ARG A 725 26.60 43.51 25.22
N TRP A 726 26.92 44.12 26.32
CA TRP A 726 26.14 45.18 26.97
C TRP A 726 26.94 46.46 27.08
N GLN A 727 26.27 47.57 26.79
CA GLN A 727 26.83 48.88 26.94
C GLN A 727 25.97 49.77 27.81
N PRO A 728 26.52 50.45 28.87
CA PRO A 728 25.76 51.39 29.65
C PRO A 728 25.40 52.66 28.85
N GLY A 729 24.22 53.18 29.14
CA GLY A 729 23.74 54.39 28.44
C GLY A 729 23.17 54.16 27.05
N GLY A 730 23.14 55.15 26.19
CA GLY A 730 22.54 55.10 24.85
C GLY A 730 23.50 54.82 23.70
N SER A 731 24.77 54.58 23.99
CA SER A 731 25.78 54.27 22.94
C SER A 731 25.61 52.89 22.37
N ARG A 732 26.02 52.69 21.11
CA ARG A 732 26.03 51.42 20.40
C ARG A 732 27.45 51.03 19.95
N SER A 733 28.46 51.42 20.71
CA SER A 733 29.85 51.06 20.38
C SER A 733 30.10 49.60 20.74
N TRP A 734 30.37 48.81 19.69
CA TRP A 734 30.68 47.38 19.85
C TRP A 734 31.99 47.15 20.60
N SER A 735 33.03 48.00 20.31
CA SER A 735 34.37 47.86 20.91
C SER A 735 34.38 48.11 22.39
N ASP A 736 33.54 49.01 22.87
CA ASP A 736 33.50 49.48 24.27
C ASP A 736 32.47 48.72 25.14
N ALA A 737 31.75 47.81 24.56
CA ALA A 737 30.70 47.04 25.20
C ALA A 737 31.28 45.84 25.97
N LEU A 738 30.75 45.57 27.15
CA LEU A 738 31.07 44.43 27.98
C LEU A 738 30.48 43.15 27.44
N GLU A 739 31.25 42.08 27.39
CA GLU A 739 30.79 40.78 26.95
C GLU A 739 29.86 40.16 28.00
N LEU A 740 28.67 39.75 27.59
CA LEU A 740 27.65 39.14 28.47
C LEU A 740 27.79 37.61 28.55
N HIS A 741 28.47 37.01 27.59
CA HIS A 741 28.68 35.58 27.53
C HIS A 741 30.10 35.30 26.99
N THR A 742 30.85 34.52 27.74
CA THR A 742 32.18 34.05 27.30
C THR A 742 32.03 32.98 26.22
N GLY A 743 32.30 33.30 24.95
CA GLY A 743 32.13 32.44 23.80
C GLY A 743 30.95 32.83 22.92
N LEU A 744 30.59 31.94 22.00
CA LEU A 744 29.50 32.20 21.07
C LEU A 744 28.24 31.51 21.54
N LEU A 745 27.10 32.22 21.45
CA LEU A 745 25.78 31.65 21.65
C LEU A 745 25.31 30.97 20.35
N ALA A 746 24.87 29.72 20.44
CA ALA A 746 24.51 28.94 19.26
C ALA A 746 23.05 29.17 18.82
N VAL A 747 22.15 29.44 19.75
CA VAL A 747 20.70 29.48 19.46
C VAL A 747 20.00 30.59 20.25
N SER A 748 18.94 31.14 19.70
CA SER A 748 17.94 31.97 20.34
C SER A 748 16.77 31.08 20.82
N PRO A 749 16.15 31.31 21.97
CA PRO A 749 16.43 32.37 22.94
C PRO A 749 17.57 32.02 23.90
N TRP A 750 18.10 33.03 24.58
CA TRP A 750 19.09 32.89 25.66
C TRP A 750 18.67 33.72 26.89
N ASP A 751 18.74 33.11 28.06
CA ASP A 751 18.44 33.76 29.31
C ASP A 751 19.73 34.38 29.87
N LEU A 752 19.65 35.67 30.27
CA LEU A 752 20.83 36.41 30.75
C LEU A 752 21.30 35.78 32.07
N VAL A 753 22.51 35.21 32.06
CA VAL A 753 23.12 34.60 33.25
C VAL A 753 23.80 35.65 34.10
N THR A 754 24.32 36.70 33.50
CA THR A 754 24.94 37.85 34.18
C THR A 754 24.14 39.08 33.77
N ILE A 755 23.41 39.62 34.73
CA ILE A 755 22.52 40.78 34.49
C ILE A 755 23.25 42.05 34.82
N PRO A 756 23.54 42.88 33.80
CA PRO A 756 24.05 44.20 34.09
C PRO A 756 22.87 45.10 34.54
N TYR A 757 22.91 45.61 35.73
CA TYR A 757 21.89 46.45 36.28
C TYR A 757 21.96 47.89 35.71
N GLY A 758 20.77 48.44 35.39
CA GLY A 758 20.59 49.81 34.95
C GLY A 758 20.27 49.96 33.49
N ALA A 759 20.07 51.24 33.06
CA ALA A 759 19.76 51.54 31.69
C ALA A 759 20.97 51.38 30.77
N GLY A 760 20.81 50.60 29.68
CA GLY A 760 21.87 50.37 28.71
C GLY A 760 21.35 49.86 27.38
N GLN A 761 22.25 49.33 26.56
CA GLN A 761 21.96 48.70 25.31
C GLN A 761 22.54 47.28 25.31
N ILE A 762 21.75 46.27 24.97
CA ILE A 762 22.28 44.96 24.60
C ILE A 762 22.55 44.97 23.11
N LEU A 763 23.75 44.57 22.75
CA LEU A 763 24.29 44.54 21.42
C LEU A 763 24.57 43.10 20.97
N ILE A 764 24.21 42.76 19.75
CA ILE A 764 24.49 41.40 19.19
C ILE A 764 25.10 41.50 17.79
N LYS A 765 26.06 40.65 17.55
CA LYS A 765 26.60 40.37 16.21
C LYS A 765 26.62 38.86 15.94
N ALA A 766 26.45 38.49 14.68
CA ALA A 766 26.71 37.15 14.18
C ALA A 766 28.20 36.97 13.95
N VAL A 767 28.69 35.74 14.15
CA VAL A 767 30.10 35.38 13.97
C VAL A 767 30.16 34.10 13.14
N ASP A 768 30.97 34.08 12.09
CA ASP A 768 31.17 32.90 11.24
C ASP A 768 32.24 31.95 11.80
N THR A 769 32.44 30.83 11.16
CA THR A 769 33.41 29.78 11.57
C THR A 769 34.87 30.20 11.33
N THR A 770 35.09 31.28 10.62
CA THR A 770 36.45 31.87 10.43
C THR A 770 36.72 33.01 11.42
N GLY A 771 35.74 33.42 12.18
CA GLY A 771 35.82 34.43 13.23
C GLY A 771 35.47 35.83 12.76
N ASN A 772 34.99 36.00 11.53
CA ASN A 772 34.48 37.32 11.07
C ASN A 772 33.14 37.62 11.77
N GLU A 773 33.04 38.90 12.19
CA GLU A 773 31.79 39.41 12.79
C GLU A 773 30.97 40.16 11.75
N SER A 774 29.61 40.09 11.87
CA SER A 774 28.70 40.83 11.01
C SER A 774 29.04 42.35 10.99
N LEU A 775 28.78 42.98 9.83
CA LEU A 775 29.18 44.38 9.64
C LEU A 775 28.53 45.33 10.65
N ASN A 776 27.24 45.23 10.77
CA ASN A 776 26.47 46.10 11.66
C ASN A 776 26.13 45.41 12.97
N VAL A 777 25.94 46.19 14.04
CA VAL A 777 25.47 45.72 15.32
C VAL A 777 23.97 45.89 15.39
N THR A 778 23.28 44.84 15.83
CA THR A 778 21.85 44.96 16.20
C THR A 778 21.76 45.21 17.70
N ALA A 779 20.95 46.17 18.09
CA ALA A 779 20.90 46.66 19.48
C ALA A 779 19.48 46.80 19.99
N ILE A 780 19.29 46.58 21.29
CA ILE A 780 18.04 46.88 22.00
C ILE A 780 18.34 47.64 23.28
N ALA A 781 17.60 48.69 23.53
CA ALA A 781 17.66 49.41 24.80
C ALA A 781 17.02 48.54 25.91
N CYS A 782 17.66 48.47 27.05
CA CYS A 782 17.19 47.72 28.21
C CYS A 782 17.36 48.54 29.51
N ASN A 783 16.51 48.25 30.49
CA ASN A 783 16.67 48.69 31.85
C ASN A 783 16.34 47.47 32.73
N LEU A 784 17.37 46.71 33.11
CA LEU A 784 17.23 45.47 33.81
C LEU A 784 17.23 45.71 35.32
N GLY A 785 16.06 45.58 35.98
CA GLY A 785 15.86 45.98 37.37
C GLY A 785 15.23 44.94 38.30
N ASP A 786 14.44 44.01 37.88
CA ASP A 786 13.76 43.03 38.73
C ASP A 786 13.69 41.62 38.12
N ALA A 787 13.76 40.57 38.99
CA ALA A 787 13.85 39.17 38.63
C ALA A 787 12.55 38.55 38.12
N PRO A 788 12.58 37.61 37.16
CA PRO A 788 11.40 36.97 36.57
C PRO A 788 10.78 35.89 37.45
N VAL A 789 9.53 35.56 37.15
CA VAL A 789 8.72 34.54 37.82
C VAL A 789 8.81 33.21 37.05
N GLU A 790 9.20 32.15 37.75
CA GLU A 790 9.27 30.78 37.19
C GLU A 790 7.89 30.15 37.04
N ASN A 791 7.68 29.35 35.98
CA ASN A 791 6.53 28.48 35.81
C ASN A 791 6.50 27.40 36.87
N VAL A 792 5.34 27.19 37.50
CA VAL A 792 5.19 26.18 38.55
C VAL A 792 4.92 24.82 37.92
N PHE A 793 5.87 23.89 38.05
CA PHE A 793 5.70 22.49 37.74
C PHE A 793 5.15 21.75 38.97
N ALA A 794 4.06 20.99 38.79
CA ALA A 794 3.66 20.04 39.81
C ALA A 794 4.53 18.77 39.65
N SER A 795 5.40 18.53 40.63
CA SER A 795 6.23 17.32 40.68
C SER A 795 5.58 16.27 41.57
N TYR A 796 5.37 15.07 41.01
CA TYR A 796 4.90 13.92 41.75
C TYR A 796 6.05 12.92 41.87
N THR A 797 6.52 12.69 43.10
CA THR A 797 7.45 11.59 43.37
C THR A 797 6.65 10.30 43.39
N LEU A 798 6.98 9.37 42.53
CA LEU A 798 6.32 8.10 42.47
C LEU A 798 6.64 7.29 43.74
N ASN A 799 5.64 7.18 44.62
CA ASN A 799 5.73 6.29 45.78
C ASN A 799 5.67 4.84 45.30
N THR A 800 6.79 4.17 45.27
CA THR A 800 6.86 2.85 44.68
C THR A 800 7.59 1.90 45.56
N THR A 801 6.98 0.75 45.77
CA THR A 801 7.70 -0.48 46.17
C THR A 801 8.16 -1.11 44.85
N PRO A 802 9.46 -1.23 44.59
CA PRO A 802 9.92 -1.89 43.39
C PRO A 802 9.50 -3.36 43.43
N VAL A 803 8.77 -3.79 42.44
CA VAL A 803 8.39 -5.20 42.25
C VAL A 803 9.28 -5.76 41.17
N VAL A 804 10.17 -6.67 41.54
CA VAL A 804 10.91 -7.49 40.57
C VAL A 804 10.01 -8.69 40.27
N ALA A 805 9.33 -8.71 39.15
CA ALA A 805 8.56 -9.85 38.70
C ALA A 805 9.23 -10.49 37.49
N PRO A 806 9.29 -11.82 37.40
CA PRO A 806 9.77 -12.50 36.22
C PRO A 806 8.86 -12.21 35.03
N ASP A 807 9.44 -11.98 33.85
CA ASP A 807 8.69 -11.93 32.60
C ASP A 807 8.10 -13.33 32.35
N SER A 808 6.79 -13.43 32.35
CA SER A 808 6.07 -14.69 32.11
C SER A 808 6.33 -15.34 30.74
N SER A 809 6.96 -14.63 29.83
CA SER A 809 7.36 -15.14 28.50
C SER A 809 8.73 -15.84 28.51
N ARG A 810 9.48 -15.79 29.63
CA ARG A 810 10.82 -16.39 29.77
C ARG A 810 10.86 -17.24 31.04
N MET A 811 11.04 -18.55 30.91
CA MET A 811 11.05 -19.51 32.01
C MET A 811 12.17 -19.27 33.02
N TRP A 812 11.82 -19.22 34.30
CA TRP A 812 12.69 -19.14 35.44
C TRP A 812 12.81 -20.50 36.09
N SER A 813 13.99 -20.83 36.59
CA SER A 813 14.22 -22.08 37.30
C SER A 813 13.91 -22.01 38.81
N ASN A 814 13.53 -20.86 39.37
CA ASN A 814 13.14 -20.72 40.79
C ASN A 814 12.08 -19.64 41.01
N ASP A 815 11.01 -20.02 41.64
CA ASP A 815 9.71 -19.38 41.83
C ASP A 815 9.59 -18.39 43.01
N THR A 816 10.60 -17.65 43.36
CA THR A 816 10.52 -16.70 44.47
C THR A 816 10.67 -15.27 44.03
N ALA A 817 9.55 -14.55 43.98
CA ALA A 817 9.51 -13.10 43.88
C ALA A 817 10.19 -12.50 45.12
N GLN A 818 11.31 -11.78 44.95
CA GLN A 818 11.93 -11.02 46.03
C GLN A 818 11.39 -9.58 46.00
N LEU A 819 10.77 -9.23 47.11
CA LEU A 819 10.36 -7.87 47.41
C LEU A 819 11.57 -7.10 47.98
N TRP A 820 11.94 -5.99 47.35
CA TRP A 820 13.01 -5.11 47.84
C TRP A 820 12.40 -3.91 48.57
N THR A 821 12.78 -3.67 49.80
CA THR A 821 12.21 -2.60 50.65
C THR A 821 13.04 -1.31 50.68
N ASN A 822 14.03 -1.16 49.81
CA ASN A 822 14.87 0.06 49.83
C ASN A 822 14.35 1.08 48.84
N THR A 823 13.94 2.24 49.30
CA THR A 823 13.26 3.29 48.56
C THR A 823 14.18 4.20 47.75
N THR A 824 15.49 4.03 47.78
CA THR A 824 16.45 4.95 47.15
C THR A 824 17.26 4.35 46.01
N ALA A 825 17.43 3.05 45.93
CA ALA A 825 18.06 2.39 44.77
C ALA A 825 17.79 0.88 44.77
N VAL A 826 17.65 0.28 43.61
CA VAL A 826 17.51 -1.16 43.40
C VAL A 826 18.79 -1.68 42.75
N VAL A 827 19.48 -2.60 43.45
CA VAL A 827 20.66 -3.32 42.91
C VAL A 827 20.14 -4.49 42.06
N LEU A 828 20.48 -4.48 40.78
CA LEU A 828 20.09 -5.52 39.84
C LEU A 828 21.11 -6.66 39.85
N VAL A 829 20.66 -7.90 40.07
CA VAL A 829 21.52 -9.09 40.18
C VAL A 829 21.51 -9.85 38.83
N PRO A 830 22.66 -10.34 38.35
CA PRO A 830 22.85 -10.85 36.97
C PRO A 830 22.07 -12.11 36.57
N GLN A 831 21.47 -12.80 37.53
CA GLN A 831 20.82 -14.10 37.26
C GLN A 831 19.38 -14.03 36.71
N TYR A 832 18.86 -12.81 36.42
CA TYR A 832 17.51 -12.58 35.97
C TYR A 832 17.48 -12.17 34.48
N GLN A 833 16.57 -12.74 33.69
CA GLN A 833 16.51 -12.48 32.24
C GLN A 833 15.67 -11.27 31.83
N ALA A 834 14.80 -10.77 32.66
CA ALA A 834 14.10 -9.51 32.46
C ALA A 834 13.72 -8.90 33.80
N ILE A 835 14.07 -7.64 34.00
CA ILE A 835 13.75 -6.90 35.22
C ILE A 835 12.98 -5.66 34.79
N PHE A 836 11.92 -5.37 35.48
CA PHE A 836 11.17 -4.15 35.28
C PHE A 836 10.76 -3.56 36.63
N TRP A 837 10.70 -2.26 36.66
CA TRP A 837 10.15 -1.50 37.75
C TRP A 837 8.79 -0.96 37.35
N THR A 838 7.80 -1.01 38.23
CA THR A 838 6.47 -0.50 37.98
C THR A 838 6.07 0.52 39.03
N GLY A 839 5.44 1.59 38.58
CA GLY A 839 4.86 2.59 39.44
C GLY A 839 3.54 3.10 38.89
N SER A 840 2.70 3.66 39.74
CA SER A 840 1.47 4.29 39.33
C SER A 840 1.29 5.64 39.99
N VAL A 841 0.67 6.58 39.26
CA VAL A 841 0.34 7.91 39.77
C VAL A 841 -1.00 8.35 39.21
N THR A 842 -1.79 9.00 40.06
CA THR A 842 -3.01 9.69 39.65
C THR A 842 -2.74 11.18 39.68
N PHE A 843 -2.83 11.84 38.53
CA PHE A 843 -2.61 13.28 38.45
C PHE A 843 -3.88 14.03 38.87
N THR A 844 -3.70 15.09 39.61
CA THR A 844 -4.80 15.99 39.98
C THR A 844 -5.13 17.00 38.90
N GLU A 845 -4.25 17.11 37.89
CA GLU A 845 -4.32 18.11 36.82
C GLU A 845 -4.07 17.45 35.46
N SER A 846 -4.62 18.06 34.41
CA SER A 846 -4.30 17.73 33.06
C SER A 846 -3.17 18.60 32.54
N GLY A 847 -2.21 17.99 31.83
CA GLY A 847 -1.07 18.72 31.29
C GLY A 847 -0.09 17.85 30.54
N SER A 848 1.01 18.47 30.15
CA SER A 848 2.09 17.76 29.45
C SER A 848 2.93 16.98 30.47
N LEU A 849 2.90 15.67 30.36
CA LEU A 849 3.60 14.73 31.23
C LEU A 849 5.03 14.50 30.74
N THR A 850 6.00 14.64 31.64
CA THR A 850 7.37 14.22 31.46
C THR A 850 7.77 13.24 32.57
N ILE A 851 8.40 12.12 32.20
CA ILE A 851 8.87 11.12 33.13
C ILE A 851 10.39 11.07 33.05
N ALA A 852 11.04 11.34 34.16
CA ALA A 852 12.48 11.23 34.32
C ALA A 852 12.82 10.06 35.23
N ALA A 853 13.75 9.20 34.80
CA ALA A 853 14.27 8.11 35.60
C ALA A 853 15.79 8.15 35.59
N THR A 854 16.40 7.92 36.74
CA THR A 854 17.85 7.75 36.86
C THR A 854 18.14 6.28 36.89
N VAL A 855 18.71 5.74 35.81
CA VAL A 855 19.14 4.34 35.70
C VAL A 855 20.59 4.34 35.27
N SER A 856 21.46 3.65 36.02
CA SER A 856 22.88 3.53 35.71
C SER A 856 23.27 2.08 35.44
N GLY A 857 24.15 1.88 34.46
CA GLY A 857 24.75 0.57 34.16
C GLY A 857 23.98 -0.31 33.19
N TYR A 858 22.82 0.13 32.68
CA TYR A 858 21.98 -0.65 31.74
C TYR A 858 21.38 0.23 30.62
N ALA A 859 21.10 -0.41 29.48
CA ALA A 859 20.12 0.14 28.52
C ALA A 859 18.69 -0.07 29.06
N TRP A 860 17.90 0.95 29.01
CA TRP A 860 16.55 0.93 29.59
C TRP A 860 15.55 1.70 28.71
N LYS A 861 14.28 1.38 28.87
CA LYS A 861 13.17 2.07 28.22
C LYS A 861 12.01 2.23 29.19
N ILE A 862 11.26 3.32 29.03
CA ILE A 862 10.02 3.54 29.75
C ILE A 862 8.86 3.11 28.87
N THR A 863 7.96 2.35 29.45
CA THR A 863 6.66 2.03 28.88
C THR A 863 5.56 2.53 29.82
N TRP A 864 4.44 2.92 29.30
CA TRP A 864 3.35 3.46 30.10
C TRP A 864 2.00 3.01 29.59
N LYS A 865 0.96 3.17 30.42
CA LYS A 865 -0.44 2.98 30.05
C LYS A 865 -1.37 3.71 31.03
N LYS A 866 -2.62 3.96 30.62
CA LYS A 866 -3.68 4.25 31.59
C LYS A 866 -3.99 2.96 32.37
N SER A 867 -4.41 3.07 33.63
CA SER A 867 -4.76 1.89 34.43
C SER A 867 -5.91 1.08 33.82
N SER A 868 -6.76 1.72 32.99
CA SER A 868 -7.82 1.07 32.21
C SER A 868 -7.32 0.24 31.04
N ASP A 869 -6.09 0.45 30.59
CA ASP A 869 -5.57 -0.17 29.36
C ASP A 869 -4.95 -1.54 29.65
N LEU A 870 -5.07 -2.46 28.68
CA LEU A 870 -4.56 -3.83 28.84
C LEU A 870 -3.05 -3.96 28.65
N ALA A 871 -2.45 -3.13 27.82
CA ALA A 871 -1.05 -3.25 27.46
C ALA A 871 -0.22 -1.98 27.71
N TYR A 872 1.05 -2.15 28.06
CA TYR A 872 2.03 -1.07 28.12
C TYR A 872 2.50 -0.71 26.69
N VAL A 873 2.59 0.59 26.40
CA VAL A 873 3.15 1.13 25.16
C VAL A 873 4.42 1.92 25.45
N PRO A 874 5.37 2.06 24.50
CA PRO A 874 6.54 2.90 24.70
C PRO A 874 6.16 4.34 25.07
N TYR A 875 6.83 4.89 26.09
CA TYR A 875 6.65 6.28 26.46
C TYR A 875 7.38 7.19 25.45
N PRO A 876 6.68 8.14 24.80
CA PRO A 876 7.24 8.91 23.68
C PRO A 876 8.20 10.04 24.14
N GLY A 877 8.58 10.10 25.42
CA GLY A 877 9.38 11.19 26.01
C GLY A 877 8.57 12.37 26.50
N ARG A 878 7.42 12.64 25.91
CA ARG A 878 6.41 13.63 26.33
C ARG A 878 5.02 13.11 25.95
N ALA A 879 4.06 13.22 26.83
CA ALA A 879 2.70 12.75 26.64
C ALA A 879 1.72 13.70 27.33
N TRP A 880 0.43 13.60 27.02
CA TRP A 880 -0.62 14.35 27.73
C TRP A 880 -1.23 13.46 28.82
N ALA A 881 -1.31 13.97 30.03
CA ALA A 881 -1.97 13.32 31.15
C ALA A 881 -3.28 14.04 31.51
N ASP A 882 -4.34 13.29 31.78
CA ASP A 882 -5.65 13.78 32.14
C ASP A 882 -5.84 13.76 33.67
N ALA A 883 -6.42 14.85 34.23
CA ALA A 883 -6.74 14.93 35.64
C ALA A 883 -7.68 13.79 36.07
N GLY A 884 -7.43 13.25 37.27
CA GLY A 884 -8.21 12.14 37.82
C GLY A 884 -7.93 10.79 37.22
N THR A 885 -7.08 10.70 36.18
CA THR A 885 -6.71 9.44 35.54
C THR A 885 -5.44 8.88 36.17
N THR A 886 -5.46 7.58 36.51
CA THR A 886 -4.29 6.87 37.02
C THR A 886 -3.50 6.29 35.85
N TYR A 887 -2.23 6.60 35.80
CA TYR A 887 -1.27 6.09 34.84
C TYR A 887 -0.33 5.10 35.50
N GLN A 888 0.01 4.05 34.79
CA GLN A 888 0.99 3.05 35.21
C GLN A 888 2.22 3.15 34.33
N PHE A 889 3.37 3.13 34.93
CA PHE A 889 4.66 3.21 34.26
C PHE A 889 5.48 1.97 34.54
N ARG A 890 6.25 1.53 33.54
CA ARG A 890 7.17 0.41 33.68
C ARG A 890 8.50 0.78 33.06
N ILE A 891 9.57 0.55 33.80
CA ILE A 891 10.94 0.67 33.31
C ILE A 891 11.45 -0.74 33.00
N ASP A 892 11.64 -1.02 31.72
CA ASP A 892 12.23 -2.27 31.27
C ASP A 892 13.74 -2.06 31.10
N VAL A 893 14.55 -2.97 31.62
CA VAL A 893 16.01 -2.90 31.59
C VAL A 893 16.54 -4.06 30.76
N ASP A 894 17.44 -3.77 29.81
CA ASP A 894 18.06 -4.79 28.98
C ASP A 894 19.38 -5.29 29.60
N GLN A 895 19.50 -6.61 29.67
CA GLN A 895 20.63 -7.26 30.37
C GLN A 895 21.82 -7.47 29.43
N SER A 896 22.71 -6.52 29.37
CA SER A 896 24.01 -6.78 28.74
C SER A 896 25.20 -6.70 29.70
N ASN A 897 25.05 -6.21 30.93
CA ASN A 897 26.15 -6.09 31.91
C ASN A 897 25.73 -6.17 33.40
N LEU A 898 26.66 -6.43 34.27
CA LEU A 898 26.54 -7.12 35.53
C LEU A 898 26.12 -6.29 36.75
N GLN A 899 26.04 -4.98 36.75
CA GLN A 899 25.59 -4.16 37.88
C GLN A 899 25.00 -2.82 37.47
N GLY A 900 23.78 -2.55 37.84
CA GLY A 900 23.14 -1.26 37.67
C GLY A 900 22.23 -0.89 38.83
N LEU A 901 21.90 0.39 38.93
CA LEU A 901 21.04 0.97 39.97
C LEU A 901 19.92 1.73 39.29
N ILE A 902 18.67 1.51 39.71
CA ILE A 902 17.56 2.39 39.46
C ILE A 902 17.47 3.37 40.62
N GLY A 903 17.75 4.62 40.35
CA GLY A 903 17.62 5.72 41.30
C GLY A 903 16.17 6.25 41.39
N SER A 904 16.02 7.54 41.51
CA SER A 904 14.68 8.16 41.55
C SER A 904 13.95 8.12 40.22
N VAL A 905 12.65 7.91 40.27
CA VAL A 905 11.74 8.09 39.13
C VAL A 905 10.77 9.21 39.49
N VAL A 906 10.73 10.24 38.68
CA VAL A 906 9.89 11.41 38.89
C VAL A 906 9.02 11.61 37.67
N ALA A 907 7.71 11.71 37.88
CA ALA A 907 6.75 12.17 36.88
C ALA A 907 6.44 13.64 37.12
N GLN A 908 6.64 14.47 36.14
CA GLN A 908 6.35 15.89 36.18
C GLN A 908 5.23 16.23 35.20
N ILE A 909 4.31 17.08 35.64
CA ILE A 909 3.25 17.58 34.79
C ILE A 909 3.39 19.10 34.64
N ASP A 910 3.40 19.53 33.38
CA ASP A 910 3.43 20.92 32.98
C ASP A 910 2.00 21.31 32.58
N VAL A 911 1.37 22.15 33.37
CA VAL A 911 -0.01 22.59 33.14
C VAL A 911 -0.01 23.65 32.06
N PRO A 912 -0.89 23.56 31.04
CA PRO A 912 -0.91 24.52 29.96
C PRO A 912 -1.14 25.94 30.41
N ASP A 913 -0.33 26.85 29.89
CA ASP A 913 -0.55 28.28 30.03
C ASP A 913 -1.91 28.70 29.46
N LYS A 914 -2.63 29.49 30.20
CA LYS A 914 -3.86 30.12 29.77
C LYS A 914 -3.60 31.58 29.41
N THR A 915 -4.15 31.97 28.27
CA THR A 915 -4.10 33.37 27.84
C THR A 915 -5.50 33.87 27.48
N ILE A 916 -5.80 35.10 27.83
CA ILE A 916 -7.03 35.75 27.42
C ILE A 916 -6.74 37.19 26.98
N ARG A 917 -7.32 37.58 25.89
CA ARG A 917 -7.35 38.97 25.42
C ARG A 917 -8.73 39.55 25.66
N LEU A 918 -8.75 40.67 26.31
CA LEU A 918 -9.96 41.42 26.64
C LEU A 918 -9.82 42.82 26.00
N PRO A 919 -10.37 43.04 24.82
CA PRO A 919 -10.36 44.33 24.15
C PRO A 919 -11.44 45.25 24.79
N ASP A 920 -11.22 46.55 24.73
CA ASP A 920 -12.20 47.60 25.07
C ASP A 920 -12.80 47.50 26.48
N VAL A 921 -11.99 47.09 27.47
CA VAL A 921 -12.50 46.97 28.86
C VAL A 921 -12.65 48.34 29.49
N LEU A 922 -13.86 48.70 29.92
CA LEU A 922 -14.16 49.93 30.66
C LEU A 922 -13.76 49.75 32.13
N ILE A 923 -12.86 50.65 32.59
CA ILE A 923 -12.40 50.68 33.96
C ILE A 923 -13.08 51.85 34.66
N ALA A 924 -13.83 51.55 35.72
CA ALA A 924 -14.48 52.58 36.56
C ALA A 924 -13.46 53.35 37.37
N THR A 925 -13.81 54.54 37.85
CA THR A 925 -12.92 55.40 38.65
C THR A 925 -12.37 54.72 39.92
N GLY A 926 -13.11 53.83 40.54
CA GLY A 926 -12.68 53.01 41.67
C GLY A 926 -11.85 51.76 41.30
N GLY A 927 -11.58 51.53 40.01
CA GLY A 927 -10.99 50.29 39.47
C GLY A 927 -12.04 49.29 39.05
N SER A 928 -11.66 48.40 38.13
CA SER A 928 -12.50 47.28 37.68
C SER A 928 -11.69 45.96 37.67
N ARG A 929 -12.34 44.88 38.06
CA ARG A 929 -11.77 43.54 37.88
C ARG A 929 -12.01 43.04 36.47
N LEU A 930 -10.97 42.50 35.88
CA LEU A 930 -11.09 41.86 34.56
C LEU A 930 -11.86 40.53 34.66
N SER A 931 -12.80 40.32 33.78
CA SER A 931 -13.53 39.05 33.71
C SER A 931 -12.70 38.03 32.93
N ILE A 932 -11.92 37.21 33.62
CA ILE A 932 -11.02 36.22 32.98
C ILE A 932 -11.60 34.80 32.98
N GLY A 933 -12.82 34.60 33.45
CA GLY A 933 -13.43 33.27 33.60
C GLY A 933 -12.96 32.51 34.83
N THR A 934 -13.36 31.26 34.94
CA THR A 934 -13.02 30.37 36.08
C THR A 934 -11.86 29.46 35.76
N GLY A 935 -11.23 28.87 36.76
CA GLY A 935 -10.21 27.82 36.62
C GLY A 935 -8.78 28.34 36.47
N TRP A 936 -8.52 29.60 36.83
CA TRP A 936 -7.16 30.13 36.95
C TRP A 936 -6.61 29.83 38.36
N ARG A 937 -5.39 29.35 38.41
CA ARG A 937 -4.67 29.12 39.67
C ARG A 937 -3.69 30.24 40.00
N ASN A 938 -3.10 30.79 38.96
CA ASN A 938 -2.20 31.92 39.08
C ASN A 938 -2.30 32.82 37.86
N VAL A 939 -2.23 34.12 38.07
CA VAL A 939 -2.12 35.15 37.04
C VAL A 939 -0.71 35.70 37.07
N VAL A 940 0.08 35.37 36.06
CA VAL A 940 1.51 35.71 36.01
C VAL A 940 1.75 37.05 35.36
N ILE A 941 1.14 37.28 34.20
CA ILE A 941 1.32 38.47 33.40
C ILE A 941 -0.06 39.15 33.20
N VAL A 942 -0.11 40.44 33.39
CA VAL A 942 -1.23 41.30 32.97
C VAL A 942 -0.62 42.49 32.24
N SER A 943 -0.80 42.50 30.91
CA SER A 943 -0.36 43.63 30.07
C SER A 943 -1.54 44.47 29.70
N LEU A 944 -1.39 45.78 29.79
CA LEU A 944 -2.45 46.74 29.57
C LEU A 944 -2.06 47.77 28.52
N THR A 945 -2.95 48.04 27.59
CA THR A 945 -2.85 49.13 26.62
C THR A 945 -4.02 50.06 26.84
N LEU A 946 -3.73 51.32 27.18
CA LEU A 946 -4.74 52.34 27.40
C LEU A 946 -5.19 52.94 26.06
N HIS A 947 -6.49 53.03 25.86
CA HIS A 947 -7.06 53.69 24.68
C HIS A 947 -7.01 55.24 24.81
N SER A 948 -6.80 55.90 23.69
CA SER A 948 -6.65 57.36 23.61
C SER A 948 -7.97 58.11 23.39
N ASP A 949 -9.08 57.41 23.27
CA ASP A 949 -10.36 57.93 22.79
C ASP A 949 -11.21 58.54 23.96
N GLY A 950 -10.82 59.68 24.38
CA GLY A 950 -11.73 60.63 25.03
C GLY A 950 -11.86 60.57 26.57
N GLY A 951 -11.08 59.75 27.24
CA GLY A 951 -11.02 59.75 28.71
C GLY A 951 -9.91 60.60 29.26
N SER A 952 -10.05 61.05 30.52
CA SER A 952 -9.01 61.79 31.25
C SER A 952 -7.86 60.91 31.75
N ALA A 953 -7.91 59.55 31.45
CA ALA A 953 -6.91 58.59 31.85
C ALA A 953 -5.64 58.71 31.02
N THR A 954 -4.48 58.79 31.66
CA THR A 954 -3.15 58.82 31.02
C THR A 954 -2.32 57.61 31.35
N THR A 955 -2.68 56.85 32.39
CA THR A 955 -2.00 55.61 32.78
C THR A 955 -2.99 54.59 33.31
N ALA A 956 -2.71 53.33 33.10
CA ALA A 956 -3.42 52.20 33.69
C ALA A 956 -2.44 51.33 34.49
N ARG A 957 -2.86 50.82 35.64
CA ARG A 957 -2.04 49.98 36.50
C ARG A 957 -2.79 48.75 36.97
N VAL A 958 -2.07 47.65 37.09
CA VAL A 958 -2.55 46.44 37.76
C VAL A 958 -2.40 46.63 39.26
N VAL A 959 -3.49 46.56 40.01
CA VAL A 959 -3.49 46.71 41.47
C VAL A 959 -3.28 45.37 42.15
N ASP A 960 -3.93 44.32 41.64
CA ASP A 960 -3.67 42.94 42.08
C ASP A 960 -3.78 41.96 40.89
N LYS A 961 -3.24 40.78 41.05
CA LYS A 961 -3.26 39.68 40.07
C LYS A 961 -4.10 38.51 40.57
N SER A 962 -5.30 38.79 41.05
CA SER A 962 -6.18 37.74 41.56
C SER A 962 -6.64 36.77 40.49
N THR A 963 -6.71 35.48 40.81
CA THR A 963 -7.26 34.42 39.96
C THR A 963 -8.76 34.56 39.68
N SER A 964 -9.47 35.37 40.47
CA SER A 964 -10.88 35.77 40.22
C SER A 964 -11.00 36.92 39.24
N GLY A 965 -9.90 37.45 38.77
CA GLY A 965 -9.75 38.55 37.83
C GLY A 965 -8.86 39.67 38.42
N PRO A 966 -7.79 40.05 37.68
CA PRO A 966 -6.91 41.14 38.07
C PRO A 966 -7.68 42.44 38.25
N LEU A 967 -7.32 43.21 39.28
CA LEU A 967 -7.89 44.55 39.52
C LEU A 967 -7.06 45.62 38.79
N ILE A 968 -7.72 46.35 37.92
CA ILE A 968 -7.12 47.42 37.13
C ILE A 968 -7.66 48.75 37.58
N GLN A 969 -6.77 49.74 37.67
CA GLN A 969 -7.13 51.14 37.89
C GLN A 969 -6.49 52.06 36.86
N CYS A 970 -7.24 53.06 36.41
CA CYS A 970 -6.76 54.12 35.54
C CYS A 970 -6.56 55.41 36.33
N PHE A 971 -5.57 56.24 35.92
CA PHE A 971 -5.19 57.49 36.55
C PHE A 971 -5.03 58.58 35.50
N ASN A 972 -5.37 59.75 35.83
CA ASN A 972 -5.14 60.92 34.97
C ASN A 972 -3.72 61.49 35.15
N ALA A 973 -3.39 62.56 34.43
CA ALA A 973 -2.06 63.17 34.45
C ALA A 973 -1.66 63.77 35.84
N SER A 974 -2.60 63.99 36.73
CA SER A 974 -2.33 64.47 38.13
C SER A 974 -2.21 63.31 39.12
N GLY A 975 -2.34 62.07 38.68
CA GLY A 975 -2.27 60.89 39.51
C GLY A 975 -3.54 60.52 40.26
N ALA A 976 -4.66 61.23 39.99
CA ALA A 976 -5.96 60.88 40.54
C ALA A 976 -6.65 59.77 39.80
N ALA A 977 -7.32 58.86 40.51
CA ALA A 977 -8.05 57.75 39.88
C ALA A 977 -9.21 58.30 39.00
N THR A 978 -9.31 57.78 37.81
CA THR A 978 -10.30 58.17 36.79
C THR A 978 -10.79 56.94 36.02
N ALA A 979 -11.92 57.11 35.32
CA ALA A 979 -12.40 56.09 34.42
C ALA A 979 -11.58 56.08 33.11
N GLY A 980 -11.43 54.91 32.46
CA GLY A 980 -10.70 54.78 31.21
C GLY A 980 -11.04 53.45 30.50
N THR A 981 -10.60 53.27 29.26
CA THR A 981 -10.73 52.03 28.49
C THR A 981 -9.37 51.44 28.27
N VAL A 982 -9.22 50.14 28.48
CA VAL A 982 -7.98 49.43 28.27
C VAL A 982 -8.20 48.14 27.46
N ASP A 983 -7.21 47.78 26.65
CA ASP A 983 -7.04 46.41 26.19
C ASP A 983 -6.17 45.66 27.19
N ALA A 984 -6.64 44.51 27.63
CA ALA A 984 -5.92 43.69 28.57
C ALA A 984 -5.54 42.33 27.97
N TYR A 985 -4.29 41.95 28.21
CA TYR A 985 -3.79 40.60 27.92
C TYR A 985 -3.40 40.00 29.27
N VAL A 986 -4.00 38.86 29.59
CA VAL A 986 -3.76 38.14 30.84
C VAL A 986 -3.20 36.75 30.51
N GLN A 987 -2.09 36.39 31.13
CA GLN A 987 -1.47 35.11 31.03
C GLN A 987 -1.23 34.50 32.42
N GLY A 988 -1.41 33.22 32.55
CA GLY A 988 -1.21 32.46 33.76
C GLY A 988 -1.47 30.97 33.51
N TYR A 989 -1.74 30.22 34.53
CA TYR A 989 -2.02 28.79 34.43
C TYR A 989 -3.13 28.35 35.39
#